data_c43658a79f03aec35f0a782575a09e6d
#
_entry.id   c43658a79f03aec35f0a782575a09e6d
#
_cell.length_a   1.000
_cell.length_b   1.000
_cell.length_c   1.000
_cell.angle_alpha   90.00
_cell.angle_beta   90.00
_cell.angle_gamma   90.00
#
_symmetry.space_group_name_H-M   'P 1'
#
loop_
_entity.id
_entity.type
_entity.pdbx_description
1 polymer ?
#
loop_
_entity_poly.entity_id
_entity_poly.type
_entity_poly.pdbx_seq_one_letter_code
_entity_poly.pdbx_strand_id
1 'polypeptide(L)'
;MKKLIYIFAMLLIITGCSTQKNTGTTRGFHQMCTKYNVGFNAESSYIEGQKAINKGAKDDFTQLIEMYPISYKDNQSVASSQMDRAIEKCRKAIKKHSITKKPARNKKKWKEPKYQYFYNQEEFVHGVKEAWILLGKSELHKGDFLGAVSTFGYIQRHYPSDLEIVCEARIWQARAYGEMDWMYEAWQVFDQIKENDVVKRLNKDYAEVKAFLLMKENNYNEAIPYLQLATKKENNKYLSSRFNYLLGQLYLEQNQIDKATGCFKMAVRQSQTYPMEFNARLMMLQCNDEAWEKNVKKLKRMAKNSNNKDYKDQIYTVVGNIYLNHRDTAEAIEAYKLAIAESTRGGVEKAAVLVVLGDLYYSQKEYIYAHPCYQEASGILNAEHPDYKRVMKLGEALGELAVNYNTVELQDSLQYLATLGEEEQMKIVEKIIADVKAEEEEAARLAKEAETKGFEESTRPSMSMPTAGGTKDWYFYNQQLKTQGAQQFKQKWGKRVLEDNWRRANKVSTTSMSTDDSQQLTDESDLSDESDQSGETDAVPAHHKPEYYLSQIPKDSAAIAASNVAIADALYAMAEIYDEKLNDWPMSLETYQEFQRRFAKEARELEGYYSSYRVCGKLDDKEGQEAYRQKIVAEYPESKYAAVLSQPDYMERTKEMLAMQDSLYADTYAAYSNGEFKRVFANYDNMATNYSMSSLMPKFAFLNALSIGKTQSEEPFFQALTELVEKYPQSDVTPMCKDILALMSQGREAQQGTTHGSILEKREELAQEEMVDEELKNATFSAEKKMVHYLLLIPRNEDVNLNALLYDLAAFNFTKFMIKDYDLAKRSAGGLTYISITTESYEETEWYERTMLAEPTLQGRITLDKVERVIISEENLKLIEQGKTWEEYKMWNKK
;
A
#
# COMPACT_ATOMS: atom_id res chain seq x y z
N MET A 1 -57.13 39.95 -8.61
CA MET A 1 -56.41 38.86 -9.31
C MET A 1 -55.08 38.48 -8.66
N LYS A 2 -54.14 39.38 -8.38
CA LYS A 2 -52.83 39.01 -7.76
C LYS A 2 -52.98 38.29 -6.41
N LYS A 3 -53.83 38.73 -5.51
CA LYS A 3 -54.09 38.08 -4.21
C LYS A 3 -54.72 36.66 -4.37
N LEU A 4 -55.58 36.47 -5.35
CA LEU A 4 -56.18 35.16 -5.63
C LEU A 4 -55.11 34.16 -6.21
N ILE A 5 -54.17 34.66 -7.01
CA ILE A 5 -53.03 33.89 -7.50
C ILE A 5 -52.10 33.46 -6.38
N TYR A 6 -51.84 34.34 -5.42
CA TYR A 6 -51.03 34.00 -4.22
C TYR A 6 -51.73 32.96 -3.31
N ILE A 7 -53.07 33.11 -3.10
CA ILE A 7 -53.84 32.13 -2.32
C ILE A 7 -53.90 30.79 -3.03
N PHE A 8 -54.05 30.77 -4.35
CA PHE A 8 -54.07 29.57 -5.15
C PHE A 8 -52.67 28.88 -5.20
N ALA A 9 -51.61 29.68 -5.29
CA ALA A 9 -50.24 29.19 -5.17
C ALA A 9 -49.94 28.63 -3.79
N MET A 10 -50.42 29.28 -2.73
CA MET A 10 -50.27 28.80 -1.34
C MET A 10 -51.06 27.49 -1.07
N LEU A 11 -52.27 27.38 -1.62
CA LEU A 11 -53.09 26.15 -1.56
C LEU A 11 -52.44 24.98 -2.33
N LEU A 12 -51.80 25.26 -3.49
CA LEU A 12 -51.04 24.26 -4.24
C LEU A 12 -49.83 23.74 -3.46
N ILE A 13 -49.15 24.62 -2.72
CA ILE A 13 -47.98 24.24 -1.88
C ILE A 13 -48.43 23.33 -0.71
N ILE A 14 -49.54 23.65 -0.06
CA ILE A 14 -50.07 22.86 1.07
C ILE A 14 -50.54 21.45 0.62
N THR A 15 -51.12 21.32 -0.59
CA THR A 15 -51.59 20.03 -1.11
C THR A 15 -50.45 19.19 -1.70
N GLY A 16 -49.30 19.82 -1.99
CA GLY A 16 -48.14 19.17 -2.62
C GLY A 16 -47.11 18.58 -1.64
N CYS A 17 -47.19 18.90 -0.35
CA CYS A 17 -46.18 18.51 0.64
C CYS A 17 -46.21 17.04 1.11
N SER A 18 -47.19 16.24 0.72
CA SER A 18 -47.34 14.86 1.25
C SER A 18 -46.65 13.83 0.36
N THR A 19 -45.66 13.12 0.86
CA THR A 19 -45.02 11.96 0.21
C THR A 19 -45.93 10.73 0.19
N GLN A 20 -46.94 10.65 1.07
CA GLN A 20 -47.90 9.57 1.16
C GLN A 20 -48.95 9.57 0.03
N LYS A 21 -49.05 10.67 -0.73
CA LYS A 21 -49.96 10.82 -1.85
C LYS A 21 -49.20 10.92 -3.17
N ASN A 22 -49.47 10.01 -4.12
CA ASN A 22 -48.86 10.04 -5.45
C ASN A 22 -49.82 10.69 -6.44
N THR A 23 -49.80 12.02 -6.56
CA THR A 23 -50.54 12.84 -7.48
C THR A 23 -49.59 13.64 -8.38
N GLY A 24 -50.07 14.18 -9.50
CA GLY A 24 -49.22 15.05 -10.34
C GLY A 24 -48.67 16.27 -9.60
N THR A 25 -49.46 16.84 -8.67
CA THR A 25 -49.06 17.99 -7.86
C THR A 25 -47.99 17.64 -6.83
N THR A 26 -48.18 16.51 -6.13
CA THR A 26 -47.20 16.05 -5.14
C THR A 26 -45.85 15.72 -5.83
N ARG A 27 -45.88 14.96 -6.92
CA ARG A 27 -44.64 14.68 -7.69
C ARG A 27 -43.97 15.95 -8.19
N GLY A 28 -44.73 16.89 -8.74
CA GLY A 28 -44.16 18.17 -9.21
C GLY A 28 -43.56 19.00 -8.12
N PHE A 29 -44.19 19.06 -6.94
CA PHE A 29 -43.67 19.76 -5.77
C PHE A 29 -42.34 19.13 -5.29
N HIS A 30 -42.35 17.82 -5.07
CA HIS A 30 -41.12 17.13 -4.58
C HIS A 30 -40.01 17.13 -5.62
N GLN A 31 -40.30 17.01 -6.90
CA GLN A 31 -39.35 17.17 -8.00
C GLN A 31 -38.71 18.58 -8.01
N MET A 32 -39.51 19.61 -7.81
CA MET A 32 -39.02 20.99 -7.75
C MET A 32 -38.15 21.21 -6.53
N CYS A 33 -38.57 20.73 -5.35
CA CYS A 33 -37.79 20.85 -4.12
C CYS A 33 -36.47 20.07 -4.21
N THR A 34 -36.48 18.87 -4.76
CA THR A 34 -35.26 18.07 -4.94
C THR A 34 -34.31 18.75 -5.92
N LYS A 35 -34.82 19.18 -7.09
CA LYS A 35 -33.95 19.74 -8.12
C LYS A 35 -33.39 21.11 -7.78
N TYR A 36 -34.20 22.04 -7.25
CA TYR A 36 -33.82 23.44 -7.09
C TYR A 36 -33.47 23.86 -5.66
N ASN A 37 -33.54 22.96 -4.68
CA ASN A 37 -33.16 23.25 -3.31
C ASN A 37 -32.16 22.23 -2.80
N VAL A 38 -32.61 21.07 -2.34
CA VAL A 38 -31.75 20.10 -1.65
C VAL A 38 -30.71 19.48 -2.60
N GLY A 39 -31.17 19.06 -3.79
CA GLY A 39 -30.29 18.52 -4.82
C GLY A 39 -29.30 19.54 -5.35
N PHE A 40 -29.73 20.76 -5.63
CA PHE A 40 -28.84 21.86 -6.03
C PHE A 40 -27.72 22.11 -5.00
N ASN A 41 -28.07 22.13 -3.70
CA ASN A 41 -27.09 22.32 -2.64
C ASN A 41 -26.13 21.11 -2.52
N ALA A 42 -26.63 19.88 -2.74
CA ALA A 42 -25.79 18.70 -2.78
C ALA A 42 -24.80 18.75 -3.95
N GLU A 43 -25.29 19.05 -5.15
CA GLU A 43 -24.46 19.18 -6.35
C GLU A 43 -23.42 20.30 -6.21
N SER A 44 -23.81 21.45 -5.63
CA SER A 44 -22.88 22.55 -5.36
C SER A 44 -21.75 22.12 -4.42
N SER A 45 -22.08 21.41 -3.34
CA SER A 45 -21.07 20.90 -2.39
C SER A 45 -20.16 19.84 -3.04
N TYR A 46 -20.72 18.97 -3.88
CA TYR A 46 -19.95 17.99 -4.65
C TYR A 46 -18.97 18.67 -5.63
N ILE A 47 -19.41 19.67 -6.37
CA ILE A 47 -18.56 20.45 -7.28
C ILE A 47 -17.46 21.19 -6.52
N GLU A 48 -17.79 21.76 -5.35
CA GLU A 48 -16.80 22.39 -4.45
C GLU A 48 -15.76 21.36 -3.98
N GLY A 49 -16.20 20.15 -3.63
CA GLY A 49 -15.31 19.05 -3.27
C GLY A 49 -14.39 18.63 -4.41
N GLN A 50 -14.92 18.48 -5.63
CA GLN A 50 -14.08 18.19 -6.80
C GLN A 50 -13.04 19.29 -7.04
N LYS A 51 -13.42 20.57 -6.90
CA LYS A 51 -12.47 21.68 -7.02
C LYS A 51 -11.41 21.64 -5.92
N ALA A 52 -11.79 21.24 -4.68
CA ALA A 52 -10.83 21.09 -3.59
C ALA A 52 -9.82 19.97 -3.88
N ILE A 53 -10.28 18.79 -4.38
CA ILE A 53 -9.42 17.71 -4.82
C ILE A 53 -8.45 18.21 -5.90
N ASN A 54 -8.98 18.83 -6.97
CA ASN A 54 -8.16 19.31 -8.08
C ASN A 54 -7.10 20.33 -7.66
N LYS A 55 -7.37 21.12 -6.61
CA LYS A 55 -6.43 22.13 -6.10
C LYS A 55 -5.43 21.56 -5.11
N GLY A 56 -5.85 20.60 -4.28
CA GLY A 56 -5.06 20.04 -3.19
C GLY A 56 -4.36 18.72 -3.52
N ALA A 57 -4.73 18.08 -4.63
CA ALA A 57 -4.15 16.81 -5.02
C ALA A 57 -2.67 16.94 -5.37
N LYS A 58 -1.91 15.98 -4.90
CA LYS A 58 -0.50 15.80 -5.23
C LYS A 58 -0.38 14.61 -6.17
N ASP A 59 0.30 14.83 -7.31
CA ASP A 59 0.58 13.80 -8.30
C ASP A 59 2.04 13.38 -8.20
N ASP A 60 2.30 12.11 -8.39
CA ASP A 60 3.63 11.58 -8.57
C ASP A 60 3.95 11.53 -10.08
N PHE A 61 4.77 12.47 -10.54
CA PHE A 61 5.19 12.56 -11.95
C PHE A 61 6.40 11.68 -12.27
N THR A 62 6.93 10.96 -11.30
CA THR A 62 8.05 10.02 -11.51
C THR A 62 7.57 8.70 -12.10
N GLN A 63 6.28 8.44 -12.01
CA GLN A 63 5.62 7.24 -12.51
C GLN A 63 4.54 7.57 -13.55
N LEU A 64 3.90 6.52 -14.07
CA LEU A 64 2.65 6.67 -14.80
C LEU A 64 1.61 7.26 -13.83
N ILE A 65 1.11 8.47 -14.15
CA ILE A 65 0.17 9.11 -13.22
C ILE A 65 -1.14 8.34 -13.16
N GLU A 66 -1.74 8.29 -11.98
CA GLU A 66 -3.09 7.74 -11.83
C GLU A 66 -4.12 8.50 -12.66
N MET A 67 -5.08 7.81 -13.24
CA MET A 67 -6.11 8.44 -14.08
C MET A 67 -6.92 9.47 -13.30
N TYR A 68 -7.17 9.22 -12.01
CA TYR A 68 -7.88 10.14 -11.13
C TYR A 68 -7.06 10.50 -9.90
N PRO A 69 -7.13 11.77 -9.43
CA PRO A 69 -6.40 12.18 -8.23
C PRO A 69 -6.79 11.41 -6.97
N ILE A 70 -8.05 10.93 -6.87
CA ILE A 70 -8.57 10.22 -5.71
C ILE A 70 -7.97 8.82 -5.56
N SER A 71 -7.37 8.27 -6.61
CA SER A 71 -6.71 6.96 -6.58
C SER A 71 -5.45 6.97 -5.70
N TYR A 72 -4.84 8.13 -5.47
CA TYR A 72 -3.76 8.27 -4.47
C TYR A 72 -4.36 8.38 -3.06
N LYS A 73 -3.90 7.54 -2.13
CA LYS A 73 -4.38 7.54 -0.73
C LYS A 73 -4.29 8.90 -0.05
N ASP A 74 -3.21 9.62 -0.26
CA ASP A 74 -2.99 10.94 0.33
C ASP A 74 -4.04 11.97 -0.11
N ASN A 75 -4.63 11.78 -1.28
CA ASN A 75 -5.63 12.69 -1.84
C ASN A 75 -7.06 12.39 -1.37
N GLN A 76 -7.33 11.22 -0.80
CA GLN A 76 -8.70 10.77 -0.44
C GLN A 76 -9.34 11.65 0.63
N SER A 77 -8.57 12.20 1.57
CA SER A 77 -9.09 13.05 2.65
C SER A 77 -9.29 14.53 2.29
N VAL A 78 -8.74 14.97 1.15
CA VAL A 78 -8.65 16.41 0.77
C VAL A 78 -10.02 17.11 0.72
N ALA A 79 -11.06 16.42 0.29
CA ALA A 79 -12.40 16.98 0.13
C ALA A 79 -13.45 16.42 1.10
N SER A 80 -13.05 15.74 2.17
CA SER A 80 -13.97 15.03 3.08
C SER A 80 -15.11 15.92 3.56
N SER A 81 -14.84 17.14 4.02
CA SER A 81 -15.88 18.04 4.55
C SER A 81 -16.90 18.48 3.49
N GLN A 82 -16.49 18.68 2.24
CA GLN A 82 -17.38 19.04 1.14
C GLN A 82 -18.23 17.86 0.71
N MET A 83 -17.60 16.67 0.62
CA MET A 83 -18.30 15.43 0.27
C MET A 83 -19.29 15.03 1.37
N ASP A 84 -18.95 15.16 2.65
CA ASP A 84 -19.90 14.92 3.77
C ASP A 84 -21.13 15.83 3.69
N ARG A 85 -20.95 17.10 3.33
CA ARG A 85 -22.08 17.99 3.10
C ARG A 85 -22.93 17.56 1.92
N ALA A 86 -22.33 17.11 0.83
CA ALA A 86 -23.06 16.59 -0.32
C ALA A 86 -23.87 15.34 0.06
N ILE A 87 -23.23 14.39 0.77
CA ILE A 87 -23.83 13.15 1.30
C ILE A 87 -25.04 13.47 2.20
N GLU A 88 -24.86 14.37 3.19
CA GLU A 88 -25.95 14.79 4.07
C GLU A 88 -27.15 15.35 3.27
N LYS A 89 -26.89 16.24 2.29
CA LYS A 89 -27.95 16.80 1.48
C LYS A 89 -28.64 15.77 0.59
N CYS A 90 -27.86 14.82 0.01
CA CYS A 90 -28.45 13.71 -0.76
C CYS A 90 -29.37 12.85 0.11
N ARG A 91 -28.91 12.43 1.30
CA ARG A 91 -29.72 11.67 2.27
C ARG A 91 -30.99 12.44 2.67
N LYS A 92 -30.86 13.76 2.89
CA LYS A 92 -32.02 14.63 3.19
C LYS A 92 -32.99 14.71 2.01
N ALA A 93 -32.51 14.78 0.76
CA ALA A 93 -33.35 14.76 -0.43
C ALA A 93 -34.14 13.44 -0.53
N ILE A 94 -33.47 12.32 -0.35
CA ILE A 94 -34.07 10.98 -0.39
C ILE A 94 -35.12 10.84 0.71
N LYS A 95 -34.75 11.11 1.98
CA LYS A 95 -35.66 10.97 3.15
C LYS A 95 -36.91 11.85 3.03
N LYS A 96 -36.81 13.08 2.51
CA LYS A 96 -37.92 14.04 2.54
C LYS A 96 -38.77 14.09 1.26
N HIS A 97 -38.27 13.57 0.16
CA HIS A 97 -38.93 13.79 -1.14
C HIS A 97 -39.20 12.50 -1.93
N SER A 98 -38.87 11.31 -1.41
CA SER A 98 -39.18 10.02 -2.03
C SER A 98 -40.70 9.78 -2.04
N ILE A 99 -41.23 9.36 -3.17
CA ILE A 99 -42.63 8.92 -3.36
C ILE A 99 -42.59 7.53 -3.99
N THR A 100 -42.69 6.50 -3.19
CA THR A 100 -42.72 5.09 -3.60
C THR A 100 -44.12 4.54 -3.78
N LYS A 101 -45.13 5.16 -3.15
CA LYS A 101 -46.51 4.73 -3.21
C LYS A 101 -47.05 4.79 -4.64
N LYS A 102 -47.64 3.68 -5.12
CA LYS A 102 -48.24 3.61 -6.47
C LYS A 102 -49.36 4.65 -6.62
N PRO A 103 -49.46 5.34 -7.78
CA PRO A 103 -50.55 6.26 -8.08
C PRO A 103 -51.86 5.49 -8.28
N ALA A 104 -53.00 6.19 -8.15
CA ALA A 104 -54.31 5.63 -8.50
C ALA A 104 -54.30 5.13 -9.94
N ARG A 105 -54.74 3.85 -10.13
CA ARG A 105 -54.76 3.21 -11.43
C ARG A 105 -55.78 3.87 -12.39
N ASN A 106 -55.29 4.39 -13.52
CA ASN A 106 -56.19 4.92 -14.58
C ASN A 106 -56.56 3.80 -15.55
N LYS A 107 -57.80 3.30 -15.43
CA LYS A 107 -58.32 2.22 -16.29
C LYS A 107 -58.28 2.56 -17.80
N LYS A 108 -58.46 3.82 -18.16
CA LYS A 108 -58.46 4.27 -19.58
C LYS A 108 -57.07 4.21 -20.21
N LYS A 109 -56.00 4.49 -19.44
CA LYS A 109 -54.62 4.52 -19.91
C LYS A 109 -53.87 3.21 -19.69
N TRP A 110 -54.53 2.21 -19.11
CA TRP A 110 -53.83 0.95 -18.70
C TRP A 110 -53.24 0.19 -19.89
N LYS A 111 -53.82 0.30 -21.10
CA LYS A 111 -53.28 -0.34 -22.31
C LYS A 111 -52.08 0.41 -22.94
N GLU A 112 -51.80 1.62 -22.51
CA GLU A 112 -50.69 2.41 -23.04
C GLU A 112 -49.35 1.95 -22.44
N PRO A 113 -48.34 1.51 -23.24
CA PRO A 113 -47.05 1.05 -22.72
C PRO A 113 -46.35 2.09 -21.85
N LYS A 114 -46.42 3.37 -22.23
CA LYS A 114 -45.86 4.49 -21.45
C LYS A 114 -46.50 4.62 -20.07
N TYR A 115 -47.81 4.36 -19.96
CA TYR A 115 -48.47 4.44 -18.67
C TYR A 115 -48.16 3.20 -17.81
N GLN A 116 -48.03 2.03 -18.41
CA GLN A 116 -47.58 0.83 -17.72
C GLN A 116 -46.17 1.00 -17.13
N TYR A 117 -45.22 1.48 -17.94
CA TYR A 117 -43.87 1.82 -17.49
C TYR A 117 -43.91 2.81 -16.32
N PHE A 118 -44.65 3.92 -16.46
CA PHE A 118 -44.80 4.91 -15.40
C PHE A 118 -45.40 4.29 -14.11
N TYR A 119 -46.42 3.43 -14.22
CA TYR A 119 -47.10 2.85 -13.08
C TYR A 119 -46.23 1.82 -12.37
N ASN A 120 -45.34 1.16 -13.08
CA ASN A 120 -44.47 0.12 -12.53
C ASN A 120 -43.16 0.66 -11.90
N GLN A 121 -42.90 1.96 -12.01
CA GLN A 121 -41.75 2.56 -11.34
C GLN A 121 -41.83 2.39 -9.83
N GLU A 122 -40.68 2.25 -9.21
CA GLU A 122 -40.50 2.13 -7.76
C GLU A 122 -40.42 3.50 -7.09
N GLU A 123 -39.85 4.50 -7.80
CA GLU A 123 -39.74 5.90 -7.35
C GLU A 123 -40.33 6.84 -8.40
N PHE A 124 -41.22 7.74 -7.95
CA PHE A 124 -41.97 8.65 -8.83
C PHE A 124 -41.40 10.07 -8.88
N VAL A 125 -40.37 10.37 -8.12
CA VAL A 125 -39.63 11.64 -8.12
C VAL A 125 -38.26 11.41 -8.73
N HIS A 126 -38.07 11.82 -9.98
CA HIS A 126 -36.81 11.60 -10.71
C HIS A 126 -35.58 12.20 -10.01
N GLY A 127 -35.73 13.39 -9.39
CA GLY A 127 -34.66 14.01 -8.62
C GLY A 127 -34.17 13.22 -7.41
N VAL A 128 -34.98 12.28 -6.88
CA VAL A 128 -34.56 11.38 -5.81
C VAL A 128 -33.61 10.32 -6.37
N LYS A 129 -33.89 9.77 -7.56
CA LYS A 129 -32.97 8.84 -8.23
C LYS A 129 -31.63 9.50 -8.56
N GLU A 130 -31.67 10.76 -9.04
CA GLU A 130 -30.44 11.57 -9.26
C GLU A 130 -29.68 11.81 -7.95
N ALA A 131 -30.41 12.02 -6.83
CA ALA A 131 -29.79 12.18 -5.52
C ALA A 131 -29.09 10.90 -5.04
N TRP A 132 -29.61 9.71 -5.34
CA TRP A 132 -28.95 8.44 -5.08
C TRP A 132 -27.65 8.29 -5.87
N ILE A 133 -27.64 8.63 -7.15
CA ILE A 133 -26.41 8.62 -7.97
C ILE A 133 -25.37 9.61 -7.41
N LEU A 134 -25.81 10.83 -7.08
CA LEU A 134 -24.91 11.84 -6.50
C LEU A 134 -24.37 11.43 -5.13
N LEU A 135 -25.16 10.71 -4.33
CA LEU A 135 -24.74 10.14 -3.05
C LEU A 135 -23.56 9.18 -3.26
N GLY A 136 -23.71 8.17 -4.12
CA GLY A 136 -22.65 7.23 -4.41
C GLY A 136 -21.40 7.89 -5.00
N LYS A 137 -21.57 8.87 -5.91
CA LYS A 137 -20.45 9.67 -6.43
C LYS A 137 -19.74 10.48 -5.35
N SER A 138 -20.46 11.00 -4.37
CA SER A 138 -19.90 11.75 -3.25
C SER A 138 -19.14 10.84 -2.28
N GLU A 139 -19.65 9.64 -2.03
CA GLU A 139 -18.98 8.61 -1.23
C GLU A 139 -17.68 8.17 -1.91
N LEU A 140 -17.69 7.91 -3.22
CA LEU A 140 -16.48 7.58 -3.99
C LEU A 140 -15.43 8.68 -3.89
N HIS A 141 -15.82 9.96 -4.11
CA HIS A 141 -14.86 11.08 -4.06
C HIS A 141 -14.46 11.48 -2.64
N LYS A 142 -15.09 10.91 -1.62
CA LYS A 142 -14.64 10.96 -0.22
C LYS A 142 -13.58 9.91 0.10
N GLY A 143 -13.40 8.89 -0.77
CA GLY A 143 -12.59 7.71 -0.50
C GLY A 143 -13.38 6.57 0.19
N ASP A 144 -14.69 6.72 0.40
CA ASP A 144 -15.57 5.68 0.93
C ASP A 144 -16.06 4.79 -0.24
N PHE A 145 -15.15 3.97 -0.75
CA PHE A 145 -15.43 3.14 -1.93
C PHE A 145 -16.45 2.04 -1.64
N LEU A 146 -16.40 1.43 -0.45
CA LEU A 146 -17.39 0.42 -0.04
C LEU A 146 -18.79 1.02 0.12
N GLY A 147 -18.88 2.22 0.70
CA GLY A 147 -20.13 2.96 0.75
C GLY A 147 -20.70 3.25 -0.63
N ALA A 148 -19.84 3.68 -1.55
CA ALA A 148 -20.23 3.92 -2.94
C ALA A 148 -20.75 2.63 -3.63
N VAL A 149 -20.03 1.51 -3.49
CA VAL A 149 -20.45 0.19 -4.02
C VAL A 149 -21.82 -0.19 -3.49
N SER A 150 -22.05 -0.07 -2.19
CA SER A 150 -23.33 -0.37 -1.56
C SER A 150 -24.45 0.51 -2.09
N THR A 151 -24.18 1.82 -2.24
CA THR A 151 -25.18 2.78 -2.76
C THR A 151 -25.54 2.47 -4.22
N PHE A 152 -24.56 2.19 -5.08
CA PHE A 152 -24.83 1.84 -6.47
C PHE A 152 -25.51 0.47 -6.60
N GLY A 153 -25.15 -0.50 -5.75
CA GLY A 153 -25.84 -1.78 -5.66
C GLY A 153 -27.31 -1.65 -5.23
N TYR A 154 -27.59 -0.76 -4.25
CA TYR A 154 -28.97 -0.42 -3.88
C TYR A 154 -29.77 0.12 -5.06
N ILE A 155 -29.24 1.06 -5.83
CA ILE A 155 -29.89 1.63 -7.01
C ILE A 155 -30.28 0.54 -8.01
N GLN A 156 -29.39 -0.40 -8.29
CA GLN A 156 -29.64 -1.48 -9.24
C GLN A 156 -30.76 -2.42 -8.76
N ARG A 157 -30.80 -2.75 -7.47
CA ARG A 157 -31.84 -3.62 -6.90
C ARG A 157 -33.21 -2.93 -6.80
N HIS A 158 -33.21 -1.63 -6.47
CA HIS A 158 -34.45 -0.92 -6.19
C HIS A 158 -35.07 -0.19 -7.40
N TYR A 159 -34.29 0.06 -8.46
CA TYR A 159 -34.79 0.75 -9.67
C TYR A 159 -34.57 -0.06 -10.95
N PRO A 160 -34.86 -1.38 -10.97
CA PRO A 160 -34.56 -2.24 -12.13
C PRO A 160 -35.30 -1.84 -13.39
N SER A 161 -36.41 -1.13 -13.25
CA SER A 161 -37.23 -0.64 -14.37
C SER A 161 -36.58 0.56 -15.09
N ASP A 162 -35.64 1.28 -14.46
CA ASP A 162 -34.98 2.47 -14.99
C ASP A 162 -33.58 2.14 -15.51
N LEU A 163 -33.54 1.62 -16.74
CA LEU A 163 -32.29 1.13 -17.34
C LEU A 163 -31.19 2.20 -17.45
N GLU A 164 -31.54 3.47 -17.58
CA GLU A 164 -30.54 4.55 -17.64
C GLU A 164 -29.82 4.74 -16.30
N ILE A 165 -30.60 4.80 -15.21
CA ILE A 165 -30.06 4.94 -13.86
C ILE A 165 -29.26 3.68 -13.44
N VAL A 166 -29.76 2.49 -13.79
CA VAL A 166 -29.03 1.23 -13.54
C VAL A 166 -27.72 1.19 -14.30
N CYS A 167 -27.71 1.60 -15.55
CA CYS A 167 -26.47 1.68 -16.35
C CYS A 167 -25.47 2.66 -15.71
N GLU A 168 -25.91 3.85 -15.31
CA GLU A 168 -25.05 4.82 -14.62
C GLU A 168 -24.51 4.26 -13.29
N ALA A 169 -25.36 3.61 -12.51
CA ALA A 169 -24.96 2.97 -11.24
C ALA A 169 -23.90 1.88 -11.46
N ARG A 170 -24.06 1.04 -12.49
CA ARG A 170 -23.07 0.00 -12.82
C ARG A 170 -21.73 0.59 -13.23
N ILE A 171 -21.72 1.63 -14.06
CA ILE A 171 -20.47 2.31 -14.46
C ILE A 171 -19.70 2.79 -13.21
N TRP A 172 -20.40 3.49 -12.32
CA TRP A 172 -19.77 4.06 -11.14
C TRP A 172 -19.45 3.01 -10.07
N GLN A 173 -20.22 1.91 -9.97
CA GLN A 173 -19.91 0.79 -9.10
C GLN A 173 -18.64 0.07 -9.56
N ALA A 174 -18.49 -0.19 -10.85
CA ALA A 174 -17.29 -0.79 -11.42
C ALA A 174 -16.06 0.09 -11.16
N ARG A 175 -16.21 1.43 -11.28
CA ARG A 175 -15.13 2.34 -10.89
C ARG A 175 -14.78 2.21 -9.40
N ALA A 176 -15.76 2.16 -8.51
CA ALA A 176 -15.51 2.04 -7.08
C ALA A 176 -14.79 0.73 -6.73
N TYR A 177 -15.13 -0.38 -7.38
CA TYR A 177 -14.38 -1.64 -7.26
C TYR A 177 -12.94 -1.51 -7.77
N GLY A 178 -12.74 -0.86 -8.93
CA GLY A 178 -11.40 -0.63 -9.48
C GLY A 178 -10.51 0.26 -8.60
N GLU A 179 -11.09 1.22 -7.83
CA GLU A 179 -10.33 2.02 -6.85
C GLU A 179 -9.88 1.19 -5.62
N MET A 180 -10.50 0.02 -5.38
CA MET A 180 -10.11 -0.95 -4.35
C MET A 180 -9.24 -2.08 -4.89
N ASP A 181 -8.89 -2.04 -6.19
CA ASP A 181 -8.19 -3.10 -6.92
C ASP A 181 -8.97 -4.45 -6.95
N TRP A 182 -10.29 -4.39 -6.77
CA TRP A 182 -11.20 -5.54 -6.90
C TRP A 182 -11.62 -5.71 -8.37
N MET A 183 -10.65 -6.12 -9.18
CA MET A 183 -10.81 -6.10 -10.65
C MET A 183 -11.83 -7.12 -11.14
N TYR A 184 -11.94 -8.29 -10.52
CA TYR A 184 -12.93 -9.29 -10.89
C TYR A 184 -14.36 -8.76 -10.73
N GLU A 185 -14.69 -8.19 -9.59
CA GLU A 185 -16.00 -7.60 -9.29
C GLU A 185 -16.27 -6.39 -10.19
N ALA A 186 -15.23 -5.58 -10.44
CA ALA A 186 -15.33 -4.45 -11.34
C ALA A 186 -15.78 -4.87 -12.75
N TRP A 187 -15.14 -5.88 -13.32
CA TRP A 187 -15.50 -6.42 -14.63
C TRP A 187 -16.84 -7.15 -14.61
N GLN A 188 -17.13 -7.93 -13.57
CA GLN A 188 -18.41 -8.62 -13.41
C GLN A 188 -19.60 -7.65 -13.49
N VAL A 189 -19.47 -6.46 -12.90
CA VAL A 189 -20.49 -5.42 -12.97
C VAL A 189 -20.46 -4.69 -14.30
N PHE A 190 -19.26 -4.37 -14.81
CA PHE A 190 -19.08 -3.58 -16.02
C PHE A 190 -19.57 -4.34 -17.27
N ASP A 191 -19.31 -5.63 -17.39
CA ASP A 191 -19.69 -6.48 -18.52
C ASP A 191 -21.20 -6.72 -18.63
N GLN A 192 -21.96 -6.44 -17.56
CA GLN A 192 -23.43 -6.40 -17.64
C GLN A 192 -23.94 -5.21 -18.47
N ILE A 193 -23.07 -4.26 -18.83
CA ILE A 193 -23.42 -3.09 -19.64
C ILE A 193 -23.12 -3.40 -21.11
N LYS A 194 -24.16 -3.54 -21.91
CA LYS A 194 -23.98 -3.67 -23.36
C LYS A 194 -23.65 -2.29 -23.95
N GLU A 195 -22.54 -2.18 -24.64
CA GLU A 195 -22.07 -0.91 -25.20
C GLU A 195 -23.11 -0.20 -26.08
N ASN A 196 -23.86 -0.96 -26.87
CA ASN A 196 -24.92 -0.43 -27.71
C ASN A 196 -26.14 0.15 -26.94
N ASP A 197 -26.31 -0.24 -25.70
CA ASP A 197 -27.42 0.19 -24.83
C ASP A 197 -27.06 1.45 -24.02
N VAL A 198 -25.79 1.87 -24.08
CA VAL A 198 -25.30 3.04 -23.35
C VAL A 198 -25.87 4.31 -24.02
N VAL A 199 -26.66 5.07 -23.25
CA VAL A 199 -27.23 6.33 -23.72
C VAL A 199 -26.10 7.37 -23.94
N LYS A 200 -26.32 8.26 -24.94
CA LYS A 200 -25.31 9.27 -25.35
C LYS A 200 -24.73 10.07 -24.17
N ARG A 201 -25.53 10.33 -23.15
CA ARG A 201 -25.13 11.05 -21.94
C ARG A 201 -24.04 10.30 -21.17
N LEU A 202 -24.10 8.99 -21.11
CA LEU A 202 -23.21 8.12 -20.33
C LEU A 202 -21.99 7.64 -21.11
N ASN A 203 -21.92 7.86 -22.42
CA ASN A 203 -20.79 7.40 -23.26
C ASN A 203 -19.43 7.92 -22.79
N LYS A 204 -19.38 9.09 -22.14
CA LYS A 204 -18.16 9.64 -21.56
C LYS A 204 -17.75 8.82 -20.33
N ASP A 205 -18.64 8.69 -19.37
CA ASP A 205 -18.40 7.98 -18.12
C ASP A 205 -18.07 6.50 -18.40
N TYR A 206 -18.76 5.86 -19.37
CA TYR A 206 -18.45 4.52 -19.83
C TYR A 206 -17.02 4.39 -20.35
N ALA A 207 -16.61 5.29 -21.25
CA ALA A 207 -15.26 5.27 -21.83
C ALA A 207 -14.19 5.55 -20.77
N GLU A 208 -14.45 6.48 -19.85
CA GLU A 208 -13.53 6.79 -18.74
C GLU A 208 -13.33 5.58 -17.83
N VAL A 209 -14.42 4.94 -17.38
CA VAL A 209 -14.31 3.81 -16.47
C VAL A 209 -13.69 2.59 -17.15
N LYS A 210 -14.05 2.33 -18.43
CA LYS A 210 -13.41 1.23 -19.17
C LYS A 210 -11.90 1.45 -19.33
N ALA A 211 -11.49 2.67 -19.70
CA ALA A 211 -10.07 3.02 -19.75
C ALA A 211 -9.39 2.83 -18.38
N PHE A 212 -10.04 3.28 -17.30
CA PHE A 212 -9.54 3.15 -15.95
C PHE A 212 -9.31 1.69 -15.53
N LEU A 213 -10.29 0.81 -15.78
CA LEU A 213 -10.16 -0.62 -15.45
C LEU A 213 -9.04 -1.28 -16.25
N LEU A 214 -8.95 -1.02 -17.55
CA LEU A 214 -7.87 -1.52 -18.40
C LEU A 214 -6.48 -1.00 -17.96
N MET A 215 -6.41 0.25 -17.49
CA MET A 215 -5.18 0.81 -16.93
C MET A 215 -4.74 0.10 -15.66
N LYS A 216 -5.68 -0.22 -14.77
CA LYS A 216 -5.41 -0.97 -13.54
C LYS A 216 -4.89 -2.39 -13.80
N GLU A 217 -5.28 -3.01 -14.90
CA GLU A 217 -4.76 -4.31 -15.34
C GLU A 217 -3.48 -4.21 -16.19
N ASN A 218 -2.91 -3.00 -16.34
CA ASN A 218 -1.76 -2.73 -17.21
C ASN A 218 -2.01 -3.07 -18.69
N ASN A 219 -3.28 -3.18 -19.11
CA ASN A 219 -3.65 -3.40 -20.51
C ASN A 219 -3.73 -2.06 -21.27
N TYR A 220 -2.58 -1.41 -21.40
CA TYR A 220 -2.48 -0.05 -21.97
C TYR A 220 -2.89 0.04 -23.43
N ASN A 221 -2.65 -1.00 -24.22
CA ASN A 221 -2.98 -1.03 -25.63
C ASN A 221 -4.51 -0.88 -25.85
N GLU A 222 -5.29 -1.57 -25.04
CA GLU A 222 -6.74 -1.50 -25.10
C GLU A 222 -7.30 -0.25 -24.38
N ALA A 223 -6.59 0.26 -23.37
CA ALA A 223 -7.00 1.46 -22.64
C ALA A 223 -6.93 2.73 -23.50
N ILE A 224 -5.89 2.88 -24.34
CA ILE A 224 -5.65 4.09 -25.15
C ILE A 224 -6.87 4.55 -25.97
N PRO A 225 -7.56 3.70 -26.76
CA PRO A 225 -8.73 4.12 -27.54
C PRO A 225 -9.86 4.70 -26.67
N TYR A 226 -10.13 4.09 -25.53
CA TYR A 226 -11.17 4.56 -24.61
C TYR A 226 -10.75 5.83 -23.89
N LEU A 227 -9.49 5.96 -23.50
CA LEU A 227 -8.93 7.17 -22.90
C LEU A 227 -8.94 8.34 -23.90
N GLN A 228 -8.67 8.10 -25.20
CA GLN A 228 -8.82 9.09 -26.24
C GLN A 228 -10.27 9.56 -26.40
N LEU A 229 -11.22 8.61 -26.39
CA LEU A 229 -12.65 8.93 -26.47
C LEU A 229 -13.10 9.74 -25.26
N ALA A 230 -12.66 9.37 -24.08
CA ALA A 230 -12.90 10.09 -22.82
C ALA A 230 -12.35 11.52 -22.91
N THR A 231 -11.08 11.66 -23.26
CA THR A 231 -10.39 12.96 -23.40
C THR A 231 -11.11 13.88 -24.38
N LYS A 232 -11.54 13.36 -25.53
CA LYS A 232 -12.26 14.14 -26.54
C LYS A 232 -13.61 14.68 -26.06
N LYS A 233 -14.25 13.94 -25.13
CA LYS A 233 -15.57 14.31 -24.59
C LYS A 233 -15.49 15.02 -23.23
N GLU A 234 -14.30 15.15 -22.65
CA GLU A 234 -14.13 15.79 -21.37
C GLU A 234 -14.16 17.31 -21.48
N ASN A 235 -15.07 17.93 -20.71
CA ASN A 235 -15.23 19.38 -20.63
C ASN A 235 -14.45 20.01 -19.47
N ASN A 236 -14.10 19.22 -18.46
CA ASN A 236 -13.30 19.68 -17.35
C ASN A 236 -11.83 19.78 -17.78
N LYS A 237 -11.33 21.01 -17.86
CA LYS A 237 -9.95 21.29 -18.33
C LYS A 237 -8.89 20.58 -17.46
N TYR A 238 -9.13 20.46 -16.17
CA TYR A 238 -8.20 19.76 -15.26
C TYR A 238 -8.07 18.29 -15.65
N LEU A 239 -9.19 17.57 -15.76
CA LEU A 239 -9.19 16.16 -16.17
C LEU A 239 -8.70 15.99 -17.60
N SER A 240 -9.11 16.88 -18.51
CA SER A 240 -8.63 16.84 -19.91
C SER A 240 -7.10 17.02 -20.00
N SER A 241 -6.51 17.91 -19.21
CA SER A 241 -5.05 18.05 -19.11
C SER A 241 -4.40 16.78 -18.60
N ARG A 242 -4.97 16.19 -17.53
CA ARG A 242 -4.49 14.97 -16.92
C ARG A 242 -4.55 13.78 -17.89
N PHE A 243 -5.68 13.57 -18.55
CA PHE A 243 -5.83 12.50 -19.54
C PHE A 243 -4.88 12.66 -20.74
N ASN A 244 -4.64 13.90 -21.20
CA ASN A 244 -3.65 14.16 -22.23
C ASN A 244 -2.22 13.87 -21.74
N TYR A 245 -1.88 14.20 -20.49
CA TYR A 245 -0.58 13.86 -19.92
C TYR A 245 -0.38 12.35 -19.85
N LEU A 246 -1.38 11.63 -19.34
CA LEU A 246 -1.38 10.16 -19.26
C LEU A 246 -1.27 9.50 -20.64
N LEU A 247 -2.04 9.98 -21.64
CA LEU A 247 -1.89 9.53 -23.02
C LEU A 247 -0.49 9.76 -23.56
N GLY A 248 0.13 10.90 -23.20
CA GLY A 248 1.50 11.21 -23.56
C GLY A 248 2.49 10.18 -22.98
N GLN A 249 2.35 9.82 -21.71
CA GLN A 249 3.18 8.78 -21.07
C GLN A 249 2.98 7.42 -21.76
N LEU A 250 1.73 7.00 -21.99
CA LEU A 250 1.43 5.72 -22.67
C LEU A 250 1.98 5.64 -24.09
N TYR A 251 1.93 6.75 -24.84
CA TYR A 251 2.54 6.79 -26.17
C TYR A 251 4.07 6.76 -26.12
N LEU A 252 4.69 7.29 -25.06
CA LEU A 252 6.14 7.14 -24.86
C LEU A 252 6.54 5.69 -24.63
N GLU A 253 5.82 4.96 -23.80
CA GLU A 253 6.04 3.53 -23.59
C GLU A 253 5.93 2.73 -24.89
N GLN A 254 5.01 3.14 -25.78
CA GLN A 254 4.86 2.55 -27.10
C GLN A 254 5.88 3.08 -28.13
N ASN A 255 6.80 3.92 -27.75
CA ASN A 255 7.78 4.59 -28.62
C ASN A 255 7.12 5.44 -29.76
N GLN A 256 5.91 5.96 -29.52
CA GLN A 256 5.16 6.82 -30.47
C GLN A 256 5.38 8.31 -30.13
N ILE A 257 6.60 8.78 -30.34
CA ILE A 257 7.11 10.08 -29.89
C ILE A 257 6.27 11.26 -30.37
N ASP A 258 5.84 11.26 -31.65
CA ASP A 258 5.04 12.36 -32.24
C ASP A 258 3.69 12.50 -31.56
N LYS A 259 3.02 11.35 -31.27
CA LYS A 259 1.73 11.36 -30.59
C LYS A 259 1.89 11.79 -29.14
N ALA A 260 2.93 11.30 -28.46
CA ALA A 260 3.29 11.69 -27.10
C ALA A 260 3.48 13.20 -26.99
N THR A 261 4.32 13.77 -27.87
CA THR A 261 4.57 15.22 -27.94
C THR A 261 3.26 16.01 -28.17
N GLY A 262 2.38 15.53 -29.08
CA GLY A 262 1.09 16.11 -29.31
C GLY A 262 0.20 16.14 -28.06
N CYS A 263 0.17 15.05 -27.32
CA CYS A 263 -0.60 14.91 -26.08
C CYS A 263 -0.04 15.82 -24.97
N PHE A 264 1.28 15.86 -24.76
CA PHE A 264 1.88 16.76 -23.77
C PHE A 264 1.66 18.24 -24.13
N LYS A 265 1.67 18.60 -25.40
CA LYS A 265 1.34 19.96 -25.84
C LYS A 265 -0.11 20.33 -25.49
N MET A 266 -1.04 19.38 -25.62
CA MET A 266 -2.42 19.60 -25.22
C MET A 266 -2.55 19.67 -23.69
N ALA A 267 -1.81 18.84 -22.94
CA ALA A 267 -1.74 18.89 -21.48
C ALA A 267 -1.28 20.28 -20.99
N VAL A 268 -0.20 20.83 -21.54
CA VAL A 268 0.26 22.20 -21.25
C VAL A 268 -0.82 23.24 -21.50
N ARG A 269 -1.50 23.15 -22.67
CA ARG A 269 -2.51 24.15 -23.09
C ARG A 269 -3.73 24.16 -22.17
N GLN A 270 -4.10 23.01 -21.62
CA GLN A 270 -5.31 22.83 -20.84
C GLN A 270 -5.05 22.84 -19.33
N SER A 271 -3.80 22.81 -18.90
CA SER A 271 -3.42 22.71 -17.49
C SER A 271 -4.03 23.83 -16.64
N GLN A 272 -4.46 23.45 -15.45
CA GLN A 272 -5.00 24.35 -14.42
C GLN A 272 -4.06 24.46 -13.21
N THR A 273 -2.99 23.65 -13.17
CA THR A 273 -2.00 23.61 -12.08
C THR A 273 -0.59 23.76 -12.64
N TYR A 274 0.26 24.44 -11.90
CA TYR A 274 1.65 24.64 -12.31
C TYR A 274 2.45 23.32 -12.40
N PRO A 275 2.33 22.37 -11.44
CA PRO A 275 3.06 21.11 -11.54
C PRO A 275 2.74 20.33 -12.82
N MET A 276 1.47 20.22 -13.20
CA MET A 276 1.06 19.54 -14.42
C MET A 276 1.61 20.24 -15.68
N GLU A 277 1.49 21.57 -15.75
CA GLU A 277 2.03 22.37 -16.87
C GLU A 277 3.53 22.20 -16.97
N PHE A 278 4.23 22.27 -15.86
CA PHE A 278 5.67 22.21 -15.79
C PHE A 278 6.19 20.83 -16.24
N ASN A 279 5.66 19.74 -15.65
CA ASN A 279 6.05 18.39 -16.04
C ASN A 279 5.70 18.07 -17.49
N ALA A 280 4.54 18.50 -18.00
CA ALA A 280 4.22 18.33 -19.41
C ALA A 280 5.19 19.08 -20.33
N ARG A 281 5.69 20.25 -19.94
CA ARG A 281 6.75 20.97 -20.66
C ARG A 281 8.09 20.24 -20.63
N LEU A 282 8.47 19.65 -19.49
CA LEU A 282 9.67 18.84 -19.36
C LEU A 282 9.63 17.64 -20.30
N MET A 283 8.50 16.90 -20.28
CA MET A 283 8.32 15.73 -21.15
C MET A 283 8.37 16.11 -22.64
N MET A 284 7.77 17.25 -23.03
CA MET A 284 7.89 17.76 -24.41
C MET A 284 9.33 18.04 -24.81
N LEU A 285 10.17 18.54 -23.90
CA LEU A 285 11.58 18.83 -24.19
C LEU A 285 12.39 17.55 -24.28
N GLN A 286 12.06 16.56 -23.47
CA GLN A 286 12.68 15.23 -23.50
C GLN A 286 12.34 14.47 -24.80
N CYS A 287 11.10 14.56 -25.28
CA CYS A 287 10.65 13.88 -26.49
C CYS A 287 11.25 14.46 -27.79
N ASN A 288 11.71 15.71 -27.80
CA ASN A 288 12.18 16.35 -29.01
C ASN A 288 13.68 16.06 -29.25
N ASP A 289 13.93 14.93 -29.90
CA ASP A 289 15.25 14.39 -30.13
C ASP A 289 16.08 15.19 -31.15
N GLU A 290 15.43 15.74 -32.20
CA GLU A 290 16.14 16.50 -33.26
C GLU A 290 16.87 17.76 -32.75
N ALA A 291 16.44 18.32 -31.63
CA ALA A 291 16.95 19.54 -31.06
C ALA A 291 17.51 19.37 -29.64
N TRP A 292 17.92 18.14 -29.27
CA TRP A 292 18.29 17.80 -27.92
C TRP A 292 19.30 18.74 -27.26
N GLU A 293 20.37 19.13 -27.93
CA GLU A 293 21.39 20.09 -27.38
C GLU A 293 20.75 21.46 -27.04
N LYS A 294 19.81 21.94 -27.91
CA LYS A 294 19.09 23.18 -27.65
C LYS A 294 18.13 23.02 -26.47
N ASN A 295 17.55 21.85 -26.33
CA ASN A 295 16.67 21.53 -25.24
C ASN A 295 17.43 21.45 -23.91
N VAL A 296 18.60 20.80 -23.86
CA VAL A 296 19.49 20.81 -22.71
C VAL A 296 19.89 22.24 -22.30
N LYS A 297 20.31 23.08 -23.29
CA LYS A 297 20.62 24.51 -23.02
C LYS A 297 19.39 25.26 -22.47
N LYS A 298 18.18 24.94 -22.95
CA LYS A 298 16.94 25.55 -22.47
C LYS A 298 16.61 25.10 -21.06
N LEU A 299 16.75 23.81 -20.77
CA LEU A 299 16.56 23.24 -19.44
C LEU A 299 17.53 23.82 -18.41
N LYS A 300 18.81 23.89 -18.75
CA LYS A 300 19.85 24.52 -17.91
C LYS A 300 19.56 26.02 -17.64
N ARG A 301 18.89 26.73 -18.58
CA ARG A 301 18.40 28.10 -18.33
C ARG A 301 17.19 28.13 -17.44
N MET A 302 16.27 27.15 -17.59
CA MET A 302 15.09 27.03 -16.71
C MET A 302 15.53 26.77 -15.26
N ALA A 303 16.55 25.96 -15.02
CA ALA A 303 17.09 25.70 -13.69
C ALA A 303 17.68 26.98 -13.01
N LYS A 304 18.18 27.92 -13.79
CA LYS A 304 18.71 29.23 -13.28
C LYS A 304 17.58 30.20 -12.88
N ASN A 305 16.34 29.96 -13.27
CA ASN A 305 15.22 30.83 -12.92
C ASN A 305 14.78 30.57 -11.47
N SER A 306 14.74 31.62 -10.64
CA SER A 306 14.32 31.55 -9.24
C SER A 306 12.93 30.96 -9.03
N ASN A 307 12.02 31.11 -10.00
CA ASN A 307 10.67 30.51 -9.94
C ASN A 307 10.67 28.99 -9.99
N ASN A 308 11.74 28.38 -10.48
CA ASN A 308 11.90 26.94 -10.61
C ASN A 308 12.81 26.34 -9.53
N LYS A 309 13.08 27.09 -8.45
CA LYS A 309 13.96 26.62 -7.36
C LYS A 309 13.56 25.24 -6.84
N ASP A 310 12.26 25.02 -6.65
CA ASP A 310 11.69 23.78 -6.09
C ASP A 310 11.54 22.65 -7.13
N TYR A 311 11.96 22.86 -8.37
CA TYR A 311 11.84 21.90 -9.48
C TYR A 311 13.17 21.64 -10.18
N LYS A 312 14.30 22.04 -9.59
CA LYS A 312 15.62 21.87 -10.18
C LYS A 312 15.99 20.40 -10.33
N ASP A 313 15.63 19.58 -9.35
CA ASP A 313 15.78 18.14 -9.39
C ASP A 313 15.11 17.53 -10.63
N GLN A 314 13.87 17.85 -10.90
CA GLN A 314 13.14 17.37 -12.07
C GLN A 314 13.78 17.88 -13.38
N ILE A 315 14.23 19.13 -13.42
CA ILE A 315 14.90 19.68 -14.61
C ILE A 315 16.20 18.93 -14.92
N TYR A 316 17.07 18.75 -13.91
CA TYR A 316 18.35 18.06 -14.11
C TYR A 316 18.16 16.56 -14.35
N THR A 317 17.11 15.94 -13.81
CA THR A 317 16.71 14.56 -14.15
C THR A 317 16.42 14.44 -15.64
N VAL A 318 15.62 15.34 -16.20
CA VAL A 318 15.34 15.34 -17.64
C VAL A 318 16.59 15.61 -18.47
N VAL A 319 17.51 16.46 -18.00
CA VAL A 319 18.81 16.66 -18.66
C VAL A 319 19.61 15.35 -18.68
N GLY A 320 19.69 14.65 -17.55
CA GLY A 320 20.32 13.33 -17.45
C GLY A 320 19.67 12.30 -18.38
N ASN A 321 18.33 12.21 -18.40
CA ASN A 321 17.61 11.32 -19.31
C ASN A 321 17.94 11.60 -20.80
N ILE A 322 18.03 12.87 -21.19
CA ILE A 322 18.40 13.24 -22.56
C ILE A 322 19.79 12.77 -22.88
N TYR A 323 20.78 13.01 -22.01
CA TYR A 323 22.17 12.52 -22.21
C TYR A 323 22.22 10.99 -22.27
N LEU A 324 21.51 10.31 -21.37
CA LEU A 324 21.44 8.83 -21.33
C LEU A 324 20.86 8.26 -22.64
N ASN A 325 19.80 8.87 -23.19
CA ASN A 325 19.21 8.48 -24.48
C ASN A 325 20.22 8.62 -25.62
N HIS A 326 21.13 9.60 -25.53
CA HIS A 326 22.22 9.82 -26.49
C HIS A 326 23.50 9.04 -26.15
N ARG A 327 23.44 8.10 -25.18
CA ARG A 327 24.56 7.25 -24.75
C ARG A 327 25.74 8.03 -24.14
N ASP A 328 25.51 9.24 -23.70
CA ASP A 328 26.47 10.03 -22.96
C ASP A 328 26.28 9.80 -21.45
N THR A 329 26.77 8.65 -20.99
CA THR A 329 26.57 8.21 -19.61
C THR A 329 27.31 9.09 -18.60
N ALA A 330 28.45 9.67 -18.98
CA ALA A 330 29.25 10.52 -18.10
C ALA A 330 28.49 11.83 -17.77
N GLU A 331 27.98 12.53 -18.78
CA GLU A 331 27.20 13.75 -18.59
C GLU A 331 25.82 13.44 -17.94
N ALA A 332 25.29 12.25 -18.18
CA ALA A 332 24.06 11.80 -17.52
C ALA A 332 24.28 11.65 -16.00
N ILE A 333 25.36 10.97 -15.58
CA ILE A 333 25.73 10.80 -14.17
C ILE A 333 25.90 12.17 -13.48
N GLU A 334 26.64 13.08 -14.11
CA GLU A 334 26.85 14.42 -13.54
C GLU A 334 25.52 15.21 -13.44
N ALA A 335 24.63 15.06 -14.42
CA ALA A 335 23.31 15.69 -14.36
C ALA A 335 22.44 15.11 -13.23
N TYR A 336 22.47 13.77 -13.01
CA TYR A 336 21.73 13.14 -11.91
C TYR A 336 22.32 13.50 -10.53
N LYS A 337 23.65 13.54 -10.39
CA LYS A 337 24.30 14.05 -9.17
C LYS A 337 23.86 15.47 -8.85
N LEU A 338 23.82 16.34 -9.88
CA LEU A 338 23.36 17.70 -9.73
C LEU A 338 21.85 17.77 -9.37
N ALA A 339 21.03 16.88 -9.92
CA ALA A 339 19.61 16.78 -9.57
C ALA A 339 19.43 16.43 -8.09
N ILE A 340 20.20 15.49 -7.57
CA ILE A 340 20.19 15.08 -6.16
C ILE A 340 20.66 16.22 -5.25
N ALA A 341 21.76 16.88 -5.59
CA ALA A 341 22.34 17.98 -4.81
C ALA A 341 21.41 19.22 -4.75
N GLU A 342 20.71 19.53 -5.84
CA GLU A 342 19.82 20.70 -5.95
C GLU A 342 18.36 20.38 -5.53
N SER A 343 18.08 19.15 -5.09
CA SER A 343 16.75 18.78 -4.61
C SER A 343 16.44 19.46 -3.28
N THR A 344 15.43 20.31 -3.28
CA THR A 344 15.00 21.05 -2.07
C THR A 344 13.90 20.35 -1.30
N ARG A 345 13.14 19.47 -1.95
CA ARG A 345 11.99 18.79 -1.35
C ARG A 345 12.33 17.47 -0.66
N GLY A 346 13.40 16.80 -1.10
CA GLY A 346 13.84 15.54 -0.54
C GLY A 346 12.80 14.40 -0.63
N GLY A 347 11.82 14.53 -1.53
CA GLY A 347 10.70 13.62 -1.67
C GLY A 347 10.90 12.53 -2.72
N VAL A 348 9.78 11.98 -3.22
CA VAL A 348 9.77 10.87 -4.18
C VAL A 348 10.55 11.19 -5.45
N GLU A 349 10.56 12.45 -5.88
CA GLU A 349 11.32 12.90 -7.05
C GLU A 349 12.83 12.68 -6.84
N LYS A 350 13.36 12.99 -5.63
CA LYS A 350 14.76 12.71 -5.31
C LYS A 350 15.03 11.21 -5.28
N ALA A 351 14.15 10.45 -4.66
CA ALA A 351 14.26 8.99 -4.61
C ALA A 351 14.29 8.37 -6.01
N ALA A 352 13.44 8.83 -6.93
CA ALA A 352 13.44 8.35 -8.31
C ALA A 352 14.78 8.60 -9.02
N VAL A 353 15.38 9.78 -8.82
CA VAL A 353 16.72 10.08 -9.40
C VAL A 353 17.80 9.20 -8.78
N LEU A 354 17.76 8.99 -7.46
CA LEU A 354 18.69 8.09 -6.76
C LEU A 354 18.59 6.67 -7.29
N VAL A 355 17.36 6.17 -7.52
CA VAL A 355 17.14 4.84 -8.11
C VAL A 355 17.72 4.76 -9.51
N VAL A 356 17.45 5.75 -10.38
CA VAL A 356 18.00 5.78 -11.75
C VAL A 356 19.53 5.82 -11.74
N LEU A 357 20.14 6.64 -10.88
CA LEU A 357 21.60 6.74 -10.76
C LEU A 357 22.19 5.44 -10.19
N GLY A 358 21.52 4.84 -9.18
CA GLY A 358 21.90 3.56 -8.62
C GLY A 358 21.84 2.44 -9.67
N ASP A 359 20.77 2.37 -10.46
CA ASP A 359 20.60 1.40 -11.54
C ASP A 359 21.69 1.58 -12.63
N LEU A 360 22.07 2.83 -12.91
CA LEU A 360 23.14 3.12 -13.86
C LEU A 360 24.48 2.62 -13.36
N TYR A 361 24.85 2.92 -12.10
CA TYR A 361 26.06 2.36 -11.49
C TYR A 361 26.01 0.84 -11.39
N TYR A 362 24.88 0.29 -11.01
CA TYR A 362 24.70 -1.17 -10.95
C TYR A 362 24.92 -1.83 -12.30
N SER A 363 24.40 -1.25 -13.38
CA SER A 363 24.60 -1.76 -14.74
C SER A 363 26.06 -1.71 -15.22
N GLN A 364 26.83 -0.76 -14.67
CA GLN A 364 28.29 -0.61 -14.91
C GLN A 364 29.13 -1.49 -13.97
N LYS A 365 28.48 -2.24 -13.06
CA LYS A 365 29.12 -3.03 -12.00
C LYS A 365 29.87 -2.18 -10.96
N GLU A 366 29.57 -0.90 -10.90
CA GLU A 366 30.09 0.06 -9.93
C GLU A 366 29.27 -0.01 -8.63
N TYR A 367 29.28 -1.18 -8.00
CA TYR A 367 28.41 -1.51 -6.88
C TYR A 367 28.58 -0.62 -5.66
N ILE A 368 29.82 -0.19 -5.41
CA ILE A 368 30.15 0.69 -4.28
C ILE A 368 29.49 2.07 -4.43
N TYR A 369 29.41 2.59 -5.66
CA TYR A 369 28.71 3.86 -5.94
C TYR A 369 27.18 3.67 -6.03
N ALA A 370 26.71 2.47 -6.36
CA ALA A 370 25.27 2.17 -6.39
C ALA A 370 24.69 2.10 -4.97
N HIS A 371 25.43 1.56 -3.98
CA HIS A 371 24.97 1.36 -2.61
C HIS A 371 24.38 2.63 -1.96
N PRO A 372 25.11 3.77 -1.87
CA PRO A 372 24.56 4.96 -1.21
C PRO A 372 23.30 5.50 -1.91
N CYS A 373 23.18 5.31 -3.23
CA CYS A 373 22.00 5.71 -3.97
C CYS A 373 20.77 4.90 -3.55
N TYR A 374 20.87 3.58 -3.46
CA TYR A 374 19.77 2.74 -3.02
C TYR A 374 19.46 2.88 -1.53
N GLN A 375 20.49 3.05 -0.69
CA GLN A 375 20.32 3.26 0.74
C GLN A 375 19.53 4.54 1.02
N GLU A 376 19.89 5.66 0.39
CA GLU A 376 19.16 6.92 0.55
C GLU A 376 17.76 6.83 -0.06
N ALA A 377 17.60 6.21 -1.23
CA ALA A 377 16.31 6.02 -1.88
C ALA A 377 15.35 5.19 -1.01
N SER A 378 15.81 4.10 -0.39
CA SER A 378 14.99 3.25 0.48
C SER A 378 14.45 3.98 1.70
N GLY A 379 15.19 4.96 2.21
CA GLY A 379 14.76 5.81 3.33
C GLY A 379 13.68 6.84 2.96
N ILE A 380 13.51 7.14 1.67
CA ILE A 380 12.56 8.13 1.16
C ILE A 380 11.30 7.46 0.60
N LEU A 381 11.45 6.33 -0.10
CA LEU A 381 10.35 5.59 -0.72
C LEU A 381 9.43 4.99 0.35
N ASN A 382 8.13 5.04 0.10
CA ASN A 382 7.17 4.33 0.95
C ASN A 382 7.03 2.86 0.49
N ALA A 383 6.48 2.01 1.38
CA ALA A 383 6.33 0.57 1.14
C ALA A 383 5.40 0.21 -0.04
N GLU A 384 4.57 1.15 -0.48
CA GLU A 384 3.61 0.98 -1.58
C GLU A 384 4.25 1.29 -2.95
N HIS A 385 5.43 1.92 -2.96
CA HIS A 385 6.12 2.24 -4.20
C HIS A 385 6.58 0.95 -4.91
N PRO A 386 6.39 0.82 -6.24
CA PRO A 386 6.75 -0.39 -6.98
C PRO A 386 8.21 -0.83 -6.79
N ASP A 387 9.13 0.13 -6.76
CA ASP A 387 10.57 -0.11 -6.60
C ASP A 387 11.01 -0.37 -5.16
N TYR A 388 10.16 -0.11 -4.15
CA TYR A 388 10.56 -0.16 -2.74
C TYR A 388 11.23 -1.48 -2.35
N LYS A 389 10.56 -2.62 -2.65
CA LYS A 389 11.08 -3.95 -2.29
C LYS A 389 12.40 -4.27 -3.02
N ARG A 390 12.50 -3.87 -4.29
CA ARG A 390 13.71 -4.06 -5.11
C ARG A 390 14.87 -3.23 -4.56
N VAL A 391 14.63 -1.96 -4.32
CA VAL A 391 15.62 -1.00 -3.83
C VAL A 391 16.10 -1.38 -2.42
N MET A 392 15.20 -1.77 -1.52
CA MET A 392 15.60 -2.28 -0.20
C MET A 392 16.50 -3.50 -0.30
N LYS A 393 16.07 -4.52 -1.06
CA LYS A 393 16.85 -5.74 -1.20
C LYS A 393 18.25 -5.48 -1.80
N LEU A 394 18.34 -4.62 -2.82
CA LEU A 394 19.61 -4.23 -3.42
C LEU A 394 20.46 -3.38 -2.44
N GLY A 395 19.84 -2.45 -1.73
CA GLY A 395 20.53 -1.63 -0.74
C GLY A 395 21.15 -2.47 0.37
N GLU A 396 20.45 -3.47 0.89
CA GLU A 396 20.95 -4.42 1.90
C GLU A 396 22.12 -5.25 1.34
N ALA A 397 21.93 -5.87 0.17
CA ALA A 397 22.95 -6.71 -0.45
C ALA A 397 24.23 -5.92 -0.78
N LEU A 398 24.08 -4.72 -1.33
CA LEU A 398 25.21 -3.84 -1.65
C LEU A 398 25.84 -3.22 -0.41
N GLY A 399 25.07 -3.02 0.67
CA GLY A 399 25.60 -2.59 1.97
C GLY A 399 26.56 -3.61 2.56
N GLU A 400 26.16 -4.89 2.57
CA GLU A 400 27.05 -5.98 2.99
C GLU A 400 28.28 -6.09 2.09
N LEU A 401 28.12 -5.94 0.77
CA LEU A 401 29.23 -5.93 -0.17
C LEU A 401 30.20 -4.79 0.11
N ALA A 402 29.69 -3.58 0.35
CA ALA A 402 30.52 -2.41 0.60
C ALA A 402 31.34 -2.54 1.89
N VAL A 403 30.77 -3.13 2.95
CA VAL A 403 31.50 -3.39 4.20
C VAL A 403 32.68 -4.32 3.94
N ASN A 404 32.47 -5.42 3.23
CA ASN A 404 33.53 -6.38 2.91
C ASN A 404 34.58 -5.79 1.95
N TYR A 405 34.15 -5.06 0.91
CA TYR A 405 35.02 -4.36 -0.01
C TYR A 405 35.93 -3.37 0.72
N ASN A 406 35.33 -2.51 1.56
CA ASN A 406 36.12 -1.54 2.34
C ASN A 406 37.09 -2.22 3.32
N THR A 407 36.71 -3.40 3.86
CA THR A 407 37.60 -4.19 4.71
C THR A 407 38.80 -4.66 3.94
N VAL A 408 38.66 -5.18 2.71
CA VAL A 408 39.77 -5.61 1.86
C VAL A 408 40.67 -4.41 1.54
N GLU A 409 40.08 -3.30 1.07
CA GLU A 409 40.84 -2.09 0.69
C GLU A 409 41.60 -1.50 1.88
N LEU A 410 40.95 -1.43 3.05
CA LEU A 410 41.58 -0.92 4.27
C LEU A 410 42.75 -1.81 4.69
N GLN A 411 42.54 -3.13 4.76
CA GLN A 411 43.59 -4.04 5.20
C GLN A 411 44.75 -4.11 4.21
N ASP A 412 44.49 -4.09 2.91
CA ASP A 412 45.51 -4.03 1.86
C ASP A 412 46.32 -2.73 1.95
N SER A 413 45.67 -1.59 2.19
CA SER A 413 46.33 -0.30 2.38
C SER A 413 47.18 -0.31 3.65
N LEU A 414 46.71 -0.89 4.76
CA LEU A 414 47.47 -0.99 6.00
C LEU A 414 48.66 -1.93 5.85
N GLN A 415 48.55 -3.04 5.14
CA GLN A 415 49.65 -3.94 4.83
C GLN A 415 50.69 -3.26 3.92
N TYR A 416 50.22 -2.51 2.90
CA TYR A 416 51.12 -1.69 2.05
C TYR A 416 51.87 -0.68 2.87
N LEU A 417 51.22 0.07 3.74
CA LEU A 417 51.85 1.03 4.65
C LEU A 417 52.88 0.34 5.54
N ALA A 418 52.64 -0.87 6.00
CA ALA A 418 53.60 -1.63 6.82
C ALA A 418 54.93 -1.94 6.07
N THR A 419 54.91 -1.98 4.75
CA THR A 419 56.12 -2.19 3.92
C THR A 419 56.95 -0.94 3.73
N LEU A 420 56.46 0.24 4.03
CA LEU A 420 57.08 1.53 3.84
C LEU A 420 57.92 1.96 5.05
N GLY A 421 58.89 2.83 4.85
CA GLY A 421 59.66 3.45 5.93
C GLY A 421 58.84 4.45 6.74
N GLU A 422 59.20 4.68 8.01
CA GLU A 422 58.49 5.56 8.95
C GLU A 422 58.25 6.98 8.39
N GLU A 423 59.22 7.53 7.64
CA GLU A 423 59.05 8.86 7.01
C GLU A 423 57.98 8.87 5.91
N GLU A 424 57.87 7.78 5.14
CA GLU A 424 56.90 7.66 4.07
C GLU A 424 55.51 7.39 4.62
N GLN A 425 55.43 6.55 5.66
CA GLN A 425 54.18 6.32 6.41
C GLN A 425 53.62 7.64 6.95
N MET A 426 54.47 8.46 7.58
CA MET A 426 54.05 9.74 8.13
C MET A 426 53.51 10.70 7.06
N LYS A 427 54.17 10.79 5.92
CA LYS A 427 53.72 11.65 4.80
C LYS A 427 52.35 11.24 4.26
N ILE A 428 52.09 9.94 4.14
CA ILE A 428 50.80 9.41 3.68
C ILE A 428 49.70 9.66 4.74
N VAL A 429 50.00 9.42 6.00
CA VAL A 429 49.07 9.65 7.12
C VAL A 429 48.74 11.14 7.25
N GLU A 430 49.75 12.03 7.13
CA GLU A 430 49.49 13.48 7.13
C GLU A 430 48.60 13.93 5.97
N LYS A 431 48.77 13.33 4.79
CA LYS A 431 47.91 13.58 3.65
C LYS A 431 46.47 13.12 3.92
N ILE A 432 46.28 11.90 4.43
CA ILE A 432 44.97 11.38 4.80
C ILE A 432 44.28 12.31 5.82
N ILE A 433 45.02 12.76 6.84
CA ILE A 433 44.50 13.69 7.85
C ILE A 433 44.10 15.03 7.21
N ALA A 434 44.87 15.51 6.25
CA ALA A 434 44.52 16.74 5.53
C ALA A 434 43.26 16.59 4.69
N ASP A 435 43.13 15.47 4.00
CA ASP A 435 41.95 15.14 3.18
C ASP A 435 40.68 15.00 4.06
N VAL A 436 40.78 14.26 5.16
CA VAL A 436 39.67 14.11 6.15
C VAL A 436 39.25 15.48 6.71
N LYS A 437 40.21 16.34 7.11
CA LYS A 437 39.89 17.70 7.57
C LYS A 437 39.18 18.54 6.52
N ALA A 438 39.63 18.43 5.26
CA ALA A 438 38.99 19.15 4.15
C ALA A 438 37.57 18.69 3.91
N GLU A 439 37.31 17.37 3.99
CA GLU A 439 35.96 16.80 3.87
C GLU A 439 35.07 17.23 5.04
N GLU A 440 35.58 17.22 6.27
CA GLU A 440 34.81 17.67 7.45
C GLU A 440 34.50 19.16 7.37
N GLU A 441 35.45 20.00 6.94
CA GLU A 441 35.21 21.43 6.72
C GLU A 441 34.19 21.67 5.62
N GLU A 442 34.22 20.90 4.55
CA GLU A 442 33.23 20.99 3.48
C GLU A 442 31.87 20.53 3.95
N ALA A 443 31.77 19.41 4.66
CA ALA A 443 30.52 18.93 5.27
C ALA A 443 29.93 19.94 6.28
N ALA A 444 30.79 20.55 7.10
CA ALA A 444 30.39 21.60 8.03
C ALA A 444 29.94 22.90 7.30
N ARG A 445 30.56 23.23 6.19
CA ARG A 445 30.11 24.34 5.31
C ARG A 445 28.76 24.05 4.71
N LEU A 446 28.57 22.84 4.13
CA LEU A 446 27.31 22.42 3.54
C LEU A 446 26.17 22.33 4.59
N ALA A 447 26.48 21.85 5.79
CA ALA A 447 25.52 21.81 6.90
C ALA A 447 25.11 23.25 7.32
N LYS A 448 26.04 24.18 7.41
CA LYS A 448 25.74 25.60 7.68
C LYS A 448 24.97 26.27 6.56
N GLU A 449 25.26 25.94 5.31
CA GLU A 449 24.48 26.41 4.17
C GLU A 449 23.06 25.81 4.16
N ALA A 450 22.89 24.55 4.54
CA ALA A 450 21.59 23.91 4.69
C ALA A 450 20.80 24.52 5.85
N GLU A 451 21.44 24.81 6.99
CA GLU A 451 20.80 25.52 8.11
C GLU A 451 20.40 26.95 7.73
N THR A 452 21.24 27.68 7.00
CA THR A 452 20.90 29.02 6.51
C THR A 452 19.78 29.00 5.47
N LYS A 453 19.77 28.01 4.56
CA LYS A 453 18.65 27.79 3.61
C LYS A 453 17.35 27.42 4.33
N GLY A 454 17.40 26.54 5.31
CA GLY A 454 16.27 26.17 6.16
C GLY A 454 15.75 27.34 7.01
N PHE A 455 16.65 28.25 7.42
CA PHE A 455 16.27 29.46 8.15
C PHE A 455 15.59 30.51 7.26
N GLU A 456 16.02 30.70 6.02
CA GLU A 456 15.37 31.57 5.05
C GLU A 456 13.97 31.05 4.64
N GLU A 457 13.79 29.75 4.59
CA GLU A 457 12.51 29.10 4.25
C GLU A 457 11.51 29.17 5.42
N SER A 458 12.00 29.07 6.66
CA SER A 458 11.16 29.18 7.87
C SER A 458 10.76 30.62 8.19
N THR A 459 11.40 31.62 7.61
CA THR A 459 11.12 33.06 7.79
C THR A 459 10.17 33.64 6.74
N ARG A 460 9.80 32.90 5.69
CA ARG A 460 8.71 33.32 4.81
C ARG A 460 7.40 33.14 5.54
N PRO A 461 6.60 34.20 5.79
CA PRO A 461 5.25 34.02 6.30
C PRO A 461 4.48 33.23 5.25
N SER A 462 4.04 32.04 5.61
CA SER A 462 2.98 31.34 4.87
C SER A 462 1.78 32.26 4.82
N MET A 463 1.57 32.91 3.69
CA MET A 463 0.33 33.62 3.40
C MET A 463 -0.77 32.57 3.14
N SER A 464 -1.15 31.84 4.16
CA SER A 464 -2.48 31.27 4.21
C SER A 464 -3.41 32.46 4.50
N MET A 465 -4.12 32.92 3.49
CA MET A 465 -5.24 33.84 3.68
C MET A 465 -6.17 33.24 4.75
N PRO A 466 -6.51 33.98 5.80
CA PRO A 466 -7.51 33.54 6.74
C PRO A 466 -8.85 33.50 6.00
N THR A 467 -9.48 32.33 5.99
CA THR A 467 -10.89 32.15 5.66
C THR A 467 -11.70 33.13 6.48
N ALA A 468 -12.50 33.92 5.78
CA ALA A 468 -13.40 34.91 6.34
C ALA A 468 -14.31 34.30 7.42
N GLY A 469 -14.10 34.67 8.67
CA GLY A 469 -14.91 34.24 9.82
C GLY A 469 -14.29 34.51 11.18
N GLY A 470 -13.23 35.27 11.29
CA GLY A 470 -12.57 35.59 12.56
C GLY A 470 -12.59 37.11 12.83
N THR A 471 -13.00 37.45 14.03
CA THR A 471 -12.95 38.75 14.61
C THR A 471 -11.67 39.52 14.26
N LYS A 472 -11.83 40.78 13.85
CA LYS A 472 -10.76 41.74 13.49
C LYS A 472 -9.90 42.17 14.69
N ASP A 473 -9.57 41.29 15.61
CA ASP A 473 -8.79 41.68 16.79
C ASP A 473 -7.29 41.52 16.46
N TRP A 474 -6.59 42.64 16.67
CA TRP A 474 -5.15 42.71 16.53
C TRP A 474 -4.48 41.69 17.46
N TYR A 475 -3.37 41.02 16.98
CA TYR A 475 -2.67 39.93 17.67
C TYR A 475 -2.51 40.10 19.18
N PHE A 476 -2.18 41.31 19.63
CA PHE A 476 -1.99 41.62 21.06
C PHE A 476 -3.28 41.59 21.89
N TYR A 477 -4.45 41.65 21.29
CA TYR A 477 -5.75 41.52 21.96
C TYR A 477 -6.34 40.14 21.89
N ASN A 478 -5.73 39.25 21.05
CA ASN A 478 -6.16 37.85 20.92
C ASN A 478 -5.32 36.94 21.84
N GLN A 479 -5.91 36.62 23.01
CA GLN A 479 -5.26 35.83 24.06
C GLN A 479 -4.81 34.44 23.56
N GLN A 480 -5.54 33.84 22.61
CA GLN A 480 -5.25 32.50 22.05
C GLN A 480 -4.02 32.53 21.14
N LEU A 481 -3.92 33.53 20.26
CA LEU A 481 -2.74 33.73 19.40
C LEU A 481 -1.50 34.10 20.22
N LYS A 482 -1.67 34.87 21.32
CA LYS A 482 -0.59 35.25 22.22
C LYS A 482 -0.04 34.06 23.00
N THR A 483 -0.90 33.14 23.47
CA THR A 483 -0.49 31.93 24.17
C THR A 483 0.20 30.96 23.20
N GLN A 484 -0.34 30.80 22.00
CA GLN A 484 0.23 29.96 20.96
C GLN A 484 1.60 30.51 20.50
N GLY A 485 1.73 31.83 20.32
CA GLY A 485 2.99 32.47 19.99
C GLY A 485 4.05 32.31 21.08
N ALA A 486 3.64 32.39 22.35
CA ALA A 486 4.55 32.17 23.49
C ALA A 486 5.02 30.73 23.59
N GLN A 487 4.16 29.75 23.29
CA GLN A 487 4.54 28.33 23.21
C GLN A 487 5.51 28.05 22.05
N GLN A 488 5.26 28.59 20.86
CA GLN A 488 6.14 28.48 19.71
C GLN A 488 7.50 29.16 19.97
N PHE A 489 7.50 30.29 20.66
CA PHE A 489 8.74 30.97 21.09
C PHE A 489 9.55 30.08 22.04
N LYS A 490 8.91 29.53 23.09
CA LYS A 490 9.58 28.59 24.01
C LYS A 490 10.13 27.32 23.33
N GLN A 491 9.38 26.77 22.37
CA GLN A 491 9.80 25.61 21.60
C GLN A 491 11.03 25.89 20.73
N LYS A 492 11.07 27.07 20.09
CA LYS A 492 12.11 27.45 19.15
C LYS A 492 13.35 28.08 19.81
N TRP A 493 13.19 28.78 20.92
CA TRP A 493 14.23 29.61 21.55
C TRP A 493 14.54 29.21 23.01
N GLY A 494 13.83 28.24 23.57
CA GLY A 494 14.02 27.77 24.94
C GLY A 494 13.66 28.83 25.98
N LYS A 495 14.36 28.83 27.12
CA LYS A 495 14.17 29.75 28.26
C LYS A 495 14.99 31.04 28.12
N ARG A 496 15.20 31.58 26.93
CA ARG A 496 15.99 32.79 26.75
C ARG A 496 15.28 34.02 27.32
N VAL A 497 16.04 34.83 28.04
CA VAL A 497 15.57 36.08 28.63
C VAL A 497 15.63 37.20 27.58
N LEU A 498 14.70 38.18 27.71
CA LEU A 498 14.66 39.33 26.84
C LEU A 498 15.79 40.30 27.24
N GLU A 499 16.87 40.29 26.46
CA GLU A 499 18.06 41.15 26.63
C GLU A 499 18.60 41.54 25.26
N ASP A 500 19.48 42.53 25.18
CA ASP A 500 20.07 42.93 23.92
C ASP A 500 20.88 41.80 23.29
N ASN A 501 20.68 41.60 21.97
CA ASN A 501 21.27 40.53 21.22
C ASN A 501 20.85 39.10 21.64
N TRP A 502 19.67 38.92 22.25
CA TRP A 502 19.16 37.61 22.69
C TRP A 502 19.10 36.52 21.60
N ARG A 503 19.16 36.91 20.31
CA ARG A 503 19.17 36.00 19.16
C ARG A 503 20.53 35.32 18.88
N ARG A 504 21.64 35.86 19.45
CA ARG A 504 22.99 35.33 19.22
C ARG A 504 23.26 34.16 20.14
N ALA A 505 23.70 33.02 19.58
CA ALA A 505 24.04 31.84 20.35
C ALA A 505 25.31 32.02 21.20
N ASN A 506 26.35 32.73 20.68
CA ASN A 506 27.58 33.00 21.38
C ASN A 506 27.68 34.47 21.70
N LYS A 507 27.58 34.80 22.98
CA LYS A 507 27.92 36.12 23.52
C LYS A 507 29.34 36.06 24.08
N VAL A 508 30.28 36.68 23.43
CA VAL A 508 31.57 36.94 24.04
C VAL A 508 31.34 38.07 25.05
N SER A 509 31.28 37.70 26.32
CA SER A 509 31.16 38.64 27.41
C SER A 509 32.54 39.24 27.64
N THR A 510 32.77 40.43 27.10
CA THR A 510 33.77 41.38 27.62
C THR A 510 33.05 42.25 28.62
N THR A 511 33.03 41.86 29.86
CA THR A 511 33.13 42.81 31.03
C THR A 511 33.23 41.95 32.30
N SER A 512 34.34 42.13 32.92
CA SER A 512 34.71 41.68 34.25
C SER A 512 34.02 42.57 35.31
N MET A 513 33.81 41.94 36.48
CA MET A 513 33.64 42.56 37.82
C MET A 513 32.24 43.12 38.17
N SER A 514 31.57 42.45 39.04
CA SER A 514 31.57 42.67 40.50
C SER A 514 30.39 41.95 41.16
N THR A 515 30.72 41.16 42.13
CA THR A 515 30.17 40.99 43.49
C THR A 515 28.66 40.90 43.67
N ASP A 516 28.37 39.79 44.26
CA ASP A 516 27.73 39.57 45.55
C ASP A 516 26.25 39.15 45.57
N ASP A 517 26.10 38.08 46.24
CA ASP A 517 25.23 37.64 47.34
C ASP A 517 23.85 37.08 47.07
N SER A 518 23.77 35.86 47.59
CA SER A 518 22.77 35.22 48.44
C SER A 518 21.54 34.50 47.89
N GLN A 519 21.57 33.23 48.26
CA GLN A 519 20.51 32.40 48.86
C GLN A 519 19.49 31.74 47.95
N GLN A 520 19.67 30.41 47.85
CA GLN A 520 19.13 29.27 48.61
C GLN A 520 17.64 29.00 48.36
N LEU A 521 17.35 27.80 47.85
CA LEU A 521 16.77 26.65 48.55
C LEU A 521 16.39 25.57 47.53
N THR A 522 17.04 24.43 47.61
CA THR A 522 16.59 23.04 47.88
C THR A 522 15.35 22.57 47.16
N ASP A 523 15.35 21.41 46.50
CA ASP A 523 15.43 20.07 47.04
C ASP A 523 15.72 19.02 45.96
N GLU A 524 16.65 18.17 46.25
CA GLU A 524 16.78 16.72 46.28
C GLU A 524 15.99 15.86 45.26
N SER A 525 16.65 15.04 44.49
CA SER A 525 17.08 13.70 44.81
C SER A 525 17.98 13.09 43.73
N ASP A 526 19.19 12.77 44.09
CA ASP A 526 19.92 11.52 44.14
C ASP A 526 19.87 10.59 42.93
N LEU A 527 21.07 10.38 42.31
CA LEU A 527 21.96 9.22 42.47
C LEU A 527 23.21 9.37 41.60
N SER A 528 24.30 9.46 42.30
CA SER A 528 25.70 9.02 42.08
C SER A 528 26.08 8.47 40.70
N ASP A 529 27.13 9.02 40.05
CA ASP A 529 28.45 8.39 40.15
C ASP A 529 29.59 9.34 39.77
N GLU A 530 30.67 9.16 40.50
CA GLU A 530 31.91 9.89 40.46
C GLU A 530 32.63 9.71 39.12
N SER A 531 33.22 10.76 38.53
CA SER A 531 34.65 10.87 38.48
C SER A 531 35.13 12.05 37.65
N ASP A 532 36.03 12.80 38.27
CA ASP A 532 37.11 13.61 37.73
C ASP A 532 36.86 14.78 36.77
N GLN A 533 36.98 15.93 37.35
CA GLN A 533 37.42 17.19 36.75
C GLN A 533 38.82 17.01 36.13
N SER A 534 38.95 17.27 34.82
CA SER A 534 40.14 17.91 34.29
C SER A 534 39.77 18.66 33.01
N GLY A 535 40.00 19.97 33.05
CA GLY A 535 40.34 20.89 31.99
C GLY A 535 39.78 20.66 30.59
N GLU A 536 38.81 21.49 30.13
CA GLU A 536 38.56 21.73 28.74
C GLU A 536 39.86 22.32 28.10
N THR A 537 40.71 21.45 27.64
CA THR A 537 41.58 21.74 26.50
C THR A 537 40.85 21.23 25.27
N ASP A 538 40.77 22.02 24.19
CA ASP A 538 40.37 21.63 22.85
C ASP A 538 41.09 20.35 22.42
N ALA A 539 40.52 19.17 22.79
CA ALA A 539 41.11 17.90 22.45
C ALA A 539 40.88 17.66 20.96
N VAL A 540 41.93 17.82 20.18
CA VAL A 540 41.95 17.47 18.74
C VAL A 540 41.37 16.05 18.60
N PRO A 541 40.34 15.84 17.78
CA PRO A 541 39.73 14.52 17.57
C PRO A 541 40.78 13.44 17.31
N ALA A 542 40.58 12.24 17.80
CA ALA A 542 41.56 11.16 17.70
C ALA A 542 41.98 10.89 16.24
N HIS A 543 41.02 10.95 15.29
CA HIS A 543 41.27 10.77 13.86
C HIS A 543 41.98 11.93 13.16
N HIS A 544 42.27 13.02 13.85
CA HIS A 544 43.15 14.11 13.37
C HIS A 544 44.59 13.96 13.84
N LYS A 545 44.90 12.87 14.61
CA LYS A 545 46.22 12.61 15.15
C LYS A 545 46.91 11.50 14.35
N PRO A 546 48.18 11.65 13.98
CA PRO A 546 48.90 10.61 13.24
C PRO A 546 48.97 9.28 13.98
N GLU A 547 49.04 9.31 15.33
CA GLU A 547 49.13 8.11 16.17
C GLU A 547 47.95 7.19 16.01
N TYR A 548 46.75 7.74 15.72
CA TYR A 548 45.53 6.98 15.46
C TYR A 548 45.68 6.04 14.26
N TYR A 549 46.23 6.54 13.15
CA TYR A 549 46.45 5.77 11.95
C TYR A 549 47.67 4.85 12.04
N LEU A 550 48.76 5.33 12.63
CA LEU A 550 49.96 4.54 12.81
C LEU A 550 49.80 3.37 13.75
N SER A 551 48.87 3.44 14.70
CA SER A 551 48.55 2.34 15.61
C SER A 551 47.79 1.18 14.94
N GLN A 552 47.17 1.45 13.79
CA GLN A 552 46.42 0.44 13.04
C GLN A 552 47.29 -0.36 12.06
N ILE A 553 48.50 0.13 11.77
CA ILE A 553 49.43 -0.55 10.86
C ILE A 553 49.91 -1.86 11.49
N PRO A 554 49.78 -3.02 10.83
CA PRO A 554 50.20 -4.30 11.35
C PRO A 554 51.73 -4.41 11.32
N LYS A 555 52.38 -4.29 12.48
CA LYS A 555 53.84 -4.26 12.60
C LYS A 555 54.44 -5.63 12.96
N ASP A 556 53.68 -6.54 13.46
CA ASP A 556 54.11 -7.88 13.83
C ASP A 556 53.44 -8.99 13.01
N SER A 557 54.03 -10.19 13.07
CA SER A 557 53.54 -11.33 12.32
C SER A 557 52.11 -11.76 12.71
N ALA A 558 51.69 -11.54 13.95
CA ALA A 558 50.36 -11.89 14.43
C ALA A 558 49.32 -10.91 13.88
N ALA A 559 49.65 -9.61 13.84
CA ALA A 559 48.80 -8.59 13.28
C ALA A 559 48.60 -8.77 11.77
N ILE A 560 49.70 -9.12 11.02
CA ILE A 560 49.65 -9.45 9.62
C ILE A 560 48.78 -10.70 9.38
N ALA A 561 48.91 -11.73 10.21
CA ALA A 561 48.07 -12.92 10.09
C ALA A 561 46.59 -12.59 10.35
N ALA A 562 46.27 -11.78 11.37
CA ALA A 562 44.91 -11.34 11.62
C ALA A 562 44.33 -10.51 10.47
N SER A 563 45.14 -9.59 9.86
CA SER A 563 44.79 -8.83 8.67
C SER A 563 44.49 -9.75 7.47
N ASN A 564 45.32 -10.78 7.25
CA ASN A 564 45.09 -11.78 6.21
C ASN A 564 43.81 -12.56 6.37
N VAL A 565 43.45 -12.97 7.60
CA VAL A 565 42.18 -13.63 7.89
C VAL A 565 41.00 -12.69 7.59
N ALA A 566 41.10 -11.42 7.98
CA ALA A 566 40.04 -10.45 7.70
C ALA A 566 39.83 -10.24 6.19
N ILE A 567 40.93 -10.19 5.41
CA ILE A 567 40.84 -10.08 3.93
C ILE A 567 40.24 -11.36 3.35
N ALA A 568 40.66 -12.53 3.83
CA ALA A 568 40.17 -13.82 3.33
C ALA A 568 38.67 -13.98 3.58
N ASP A 569 38.19 -13.67 4.79
CA ASP A 569 36.77 -13.72 5.15
C ASP A 569 35.96 -12.71 4.33
N ALA A 570 36.49 -11.50 4.13
CA ALA A 570 35.82 -10.47 3.35
C ALA A 570 35.72 -10.83 1.84
N LEU A 571 36.79 -11.33 1.23
CA LEU A 571 36.76 -11.80 -0.17
C LEU A 571 35.78 -12.96 -0.36
N TYR A 572 35.78 -13.91 0.57
CA TYR A 572 34.84 -15.03 0.51
C TYR A 572 33.39 -14.55 0.63
N ALA A 573 33.08 -13.68 1.58
CA ALA A 573 31.77 -13.09 1.73
C ALA A 573 31.32 -12.27 0.51
N MET A 574 32.24 -11.48 -0.10
CA MET A 574 31.96 -10.77 -1.34
C MET A 574 31.57 -11.71 -2.48
N ALA A 575 32.32 -12.82 -2.63
CA ALA A 575 32.02 -13.80 -3.67
C ALA A 575 30.67 -14.46 -3.48
N GLU A 576 30.26 -14.76 -2.23
CA GLU A 576 28.92 -15.26 -1.90
C GLU A 576 27.84 -14.23 -2.19
N ILE A 577 28.04 -12.96 -1.88
CA ILE A 577 27.08 -11.89 -2.18
C ILE A 577 26.89 -11.75 -3.69
N TYR A 578 27.97 -11.79 -4.48
CA TYR A 578 27.86 -11.79 -5.94
C TYR A 578 27.11 -13.00 -6.47
N ASP A 579 27.33 -14.21 -5.92
CA ASP A 579 26.66 -15.42 -6.34
C ASP A 579 25.18 -15.45 -5.97
N GLU A 580 24.84 -15.21 -4.69
CA GLU A 580 23.53 -15.52 -4.12
C GLU A 580 22.56 -14.33 -4.13
N LYS A 581 23.09 -13.11 -3.93
CA LYS A 581 22.26 -11.91 -3.79
C LYS A 581 22.18 -11.09 -5.07
N LEU A 582 23.32 -10.96 -5.80
CA LEU A 582 23.41 -10.11 -6.99
C LEU A 582 23.30 -10.90 -8.30
N ASN A 583 23.50 -12.22 -8.26
CA ASN A 583 23.58 -13.11 -9.43
C ASN A 583 24.63 -12.65 -10.47
N ASP A 584 25.68 -11.96 -10.02
CA ASP A 584 26.84 -11.60 -10.86
C ASP A 584 27.90 -12.70 -10.78
N TRP A 585 27.60 -13.82 -11.43
CA TRP A 585 28.44 -15.00 -11.40
C TRP A 585 29.86 -14.79 -11.94
N PRO A 586 30.11 -13.97 -12.98
CA PRO A 586 31.48 -13.64 -13.40
C PRO A 586 32.30 -12.98 -12.30
N MET A 587 31.73 -11.95 -11.60
CA MET A 587 32.41 -11.29 -10.48
C MET A 587 32.60 -12.22 -9.30
N SER A 588 31.62 -13.07 -9.01
CA SER A 588 31.73 -14.11 -7.98
C SER A 588 32.91 -15.04 -8.24
N LEU A 589 33.03 -15.57 -9.47
CA LEU A 589 34.11 -16.46 -9.84
C LEU A 589 35.48 -15.76 -9.73
N GLU A 590 35.60 -14.54 -10.24
CA GLU A 590 36.82 -13.75 -10.16
C GLU A 590 37.25 -13.50 -8.72
N THR A 591 36.30 -13.18 -7.84
CA THR A 591 36.55 -12.93 -6.41
C THR A 591 36.96 -14.22 -5.69
N TYR A 592 36.31 -15.38 -5.98
CA TYR A 592 36.78 -16.67 -5.46
C TYR A 592 38.19 -17.03 -5.96
N GLN A 593 38.51 -16.74 -7.20
CA GLN A 593 39.86 -16.98 -7.75
C GLN A 593 40.92 -16.09 -7.08
N GLU A 594 40.56 -14.82 -6.80
CA GLU A 594 41.45 -13.92 -6.04
C GLU A 594 41.66 -14.42 -4.62
N PHE A 595 40.60 -14.85 -3.93
CA PHE A 595 40.71 -15.48 -2.62
C PHE A 595 41.63 -16.69 -2.64
N GLN A 596 41.47 -17.60 -3.61
CA GLN A 596 42.29 -18.81 -3.77
C GLN A 596 43.76 -18.47 -4.09
N ARG A 597 43.97 -17.44 -4.91
CA ARG A 597 45.34 -17.00 -5.28
C ARG A 597 46.09 -16.41 -4.09
N ARG A 598 45.43 -15.64 -3.24
CA ARG A 598 46.07 -14.93 -2.11
C ARG A 598 46.17 -15.82 -0.87
N PHE A 599 45.22 -16.70 -0.62
CA PHE A 599 45.09 -17.45 0.61
C PHE A 599 45.03 -18.97 0.39
N ALA A 600 46.00 -19.51 -0.33
CA ALA A 600 46.18 -20.94 -0.51
C ALA A 600 46.40 -21.62 0.86
N LYS A 601 45.67 -22.72 1.15
CA LYS A 601 45.69 -23.51 2.37
C LYS A 601 45.04 -22.90 3.63
N GLU A 602 44.23 -21.88 3.43
CA GLU A 602 43.38 -21.36 4.49
C GLU A 602 42.17 -22.29 4.75
N ALA A 603 41.53 -22.12 5.91
CA ALA A 603 40.48 -23.01 6.40
C ALA A 603 39.28 -23.16 5.43
N ARG A 604 39.00 -22.13 4.61
CA ARG A 604 37.87 -22.13 3.65
C ARG A 604 38.27 -22.43 2.20
N GLU A 605 39.50 -22.87 1.95
CA GLU A 605 39.97 -23.14 0.57
C GLU A 605 39.09 -24.18 -0.13
N LEU A 606 38.78 -25.27 0.54
CA LEU A 606 37.92 -26.35 0.03
C LEU A 606 36.49 -25.84 -0.30
N GLU A 607 35.91 -25.01 0.57
CA GLU A 607 34.62 -24.36 0.35
C GLU A 607 34.68 -23.42 -0.84
N GLY A 608 35.78 -22.66 -0.98
CA GLY A 608 36.04 -21.78 -2.10
C GLY A 608 36.10 -22.53 -3.44
N TYR A 609 36.77 -23.70 -3.47
CA TYR A 609 36.80 -24.54 -4.69
C TYR A 609 35.42 -25.11 -5.04
N TYR A 610 34.65 -25.54 -4.03
CA TYR A 610 33.29 -26.04 -4.26
C TYR A 610 32.34 -24.92 -4.73
N SER A 611 32.44 -23.72 -4.16
CA SER A 611 31.66 -22.57 -4.59
C SER A 611 32.02 -22.16 -6.03
N SER A 612 33.34 -22.15 -6.37
CA SER A 612 33.79 -21.91 -7.75
C SER A 612 33.26 -22.98 -8.72
N TYR A 613 33.24 -24.25 -8.31
CA TYR A 613 32.62 -25.32 -9.10
C TYR A 613 31.14 -25.04 -9.38
N ARG A 614 30.37 -24.61 -8.37
CA ARG A 614 28.96 -24.26 -8.52
C ARG A 614 28.76 -23.05 -9.44
N VAL A 615 29.57 -22.03 -9.30
CA VAL A 615 29.51 -20.81 -10.11
C VAL A 615 29.87 -21.10 -11.57
N CYS A 616 30.91 -21.92 -11.85
CA CYS A 616 31.21 -22.38 -13.21
C CYS A 616 30.01 -23.12 -13.83
N GLY A 617 29.28 -23.94 -13.05
CA GLY A 617 28.06 -24.58 -13.51
C GLY A 617 26.94 -23.60 -13.88
N LYS A 618 26.80 -22.50 -13.14
CA LYS A 618 25.83 -21.41 -13.45
C LYS A 618 26.23 -20.60 -14.70
N LEU A 619 27.53 -20.51 -14.99
CA LEU A 619 28.11 -19.87 -16.17
C LEU A 619 28.12 -20.75 -17.41
N ASP A 620 27.72 -22.04 -17.31
CA ASP A 620 27.88 -23.08 -18.34
C ASP A 620 29.36 -23.29 -18.78
N ASP A 621 30.31 -22.91 -17.89
CA ASP A 621 31.75 -23.16 -18.08
C ASP A 621 32.11 -24.56 -17.63
N LYS A 622 31.99 -25.53 -18.57
CA LYS A 622 32.24 -26.96 -18.31
C LYS A 622 33.71 -27.26 -18.06
N GLU A 623 34.61 -26.51 -18.67
CA GLU A 623 36.07 -26.71 -18.50
C GLU A 623 36.51 -26.27 -17.12
N GLY A 624 36.09 -25.09 -16.68
CA GLY A 624 36.33 -24.59 -15.35
C GLY A 624 35.71 -25.46 -14.26
N GLN A 625 34.45 -25.89 -14.49
CA GLN A 625 33.74 -26.78 -13.57
C GLN A 625 34.49 -28.10 -13.39
N GLU A 626 34.93 -28.76 -14.48
CA GLU A 626 35.69 -30.01 -14.44
C GLU A 626 37.07 -29.81 -13.77
N ALA A 627 37.74 -28.72 -14.04
CA ALA A 627 39.01 -28.39 -13.37
C ALA A 627 38.87 -28.26 -11.85
N TYR A 628 37.84 -27.58 -11.34
CA TYR A 628 37.57 -27.51 -9.91
C TYR A 628 37.14 -28.85 -9.33
N ARG A 629 36.36 -29.64 -10.06
CA ARG A 629 35.99 -30.99 -9.65
C ARG A 629 37.23 -31.87 -9.44
N GLN A 630 38.14 -31.90 -10.41
CA GLN A 630 39.39 -32.68 -10.34
C GLN A 630 40.27 -32.19 -9.17
N LYS A 631 40.34 -30.88 -8.96
CA LYS A 631 41.14 -30.32 -7.89
C LYS A 631 40.60 -30.72 -6.52
N ILE A 632 39.28 -30.65 -6.30
CA ILE A 632 38.63 -31.06 -5.05
C ILE A 632 38.87 -32.56 -4.79
N VAL A 633 38.68 -33.40 -5.79
CA VAL A 633 38.84 -34.88 -5.64
C VAL A 633 40.30 -35.25 -5.41
N ALA A 634 41.27 -34.56 -6.04
CA ALA A 634 42.70 -34.85 -5.89
C ALA A 634 43.29 -34.34 -4.59
N GLU A 635 42.99 -33.10 -4.18
CA GLU A 635 43.59 -32.43 -3.03
C GLU A 635 42.86 -32.75 -1.72
N TYR A 636 41.54 -33.03 -1.77
CA TYR A 636 40.68 -33.27 -0.63
C TYR A 636 39.82 -34.55 -0.72
N PRO A 637 40.44 -35.74 -0.96
CA PRO A 637 39.70 -36.99 -1.27
C PRO A 637 38.77 -37.44 -0.11
N GLU A 638 39.10 -37.08 1.13
CA GLU A 638 38.32 -37.46 2.33
C GLU A 638 37.16 -36.48 2.61
N SER A 639 37.01 -35.42 1.78
CA SER A 639 35.98 -34.39 2.01
C SER A 639 34.61 -34.89 1.54
N LYS A 640 33.55 -34.33 2.17
CA LYS A 640 32.16 -34.55 1.73
C LYS A 640 31.95 -34.12 0.28
N TYR A 641 32.62 -33.06 -0.16
CA TYR A 641 32.50 -32.54 -1.50
C TYR A 641 33.13 -33.49 -2.53
N ALA A 642 34.30 -34.06 -2.23
CA ALA A 642 34.94 -35.05 -3.10
C ALA A 642 34.10 -36.34 -3.23
N ALA A 643 33.49 -36.82 -2.14
CA ALA A 643 32.59 -37.97 -2.15
C ALA A 643 31.38 -37.75 -3.07
N VAL A 644 30.82 -36.52 -3.06
CA VAL A 644 29.70 -36.13 -3.93
C VAL A 644 30.11 -36.00 -5.38
N LEU A 645 31.24 -35.31 -5.63
CA LEU A 645 31.72 -35.01 -6.99
C LEU A 645 32.40 -36.17 -7.69
N SER A 646 32.80 -37.22 -6.96
CA SER A 646 33.35 -38.45 -7.57
C SER A 646 32.26 -39.39 -8.14
N GLN A 647 30.96 -39.12 -7.88
CA GLN A 647 29.85 -39.96 -8.39
C GLN A 647 29.26 -39.32 -9.66
N PRO A 648 29.36 -39.97 -10.83
CA PRO A 648 28.91 -39.39 -12.10
C PRO A 648 27.38 -39.12 -12.17
N ASP A 649 26.58 -39.82 -11.35
CA ASP A 649 25.11 -39.74 -11.38
C ASP A 649 24.54 -38.87 -10.28
N TYR A 650 25.35 -38.09 -9.57
CA TYR A 650 24.90 -37.29 -8.42
C TYR A 650 23.81 -36.30 -8.82
N MET A 651 23.97 -35.59 -9.94
CA MET A 651 22.99 -34.61 -10.40
C MET A 651 21.66 -35.24 -10.80
N GLU A 652 21.72 -36.45 -11.40
CA GLU A 652 20.55 -37.23 -11.82
C GLU A 652 19.81 -37.76 -10.59
N ARG A 653 20.52 -38.31 -9.61
CA ARG A 653 19.97 -38.74 -8.32
C ARG A 653 19.41 -37.58 -7.51
N THR A 654 20.02 -36.43 -7.59
CA THR A 654 19.49 -35.23 -6.91
C THR A 654 18.18 -34.78 -7.54
N LYS A 655 18.06 -34.78 -8.85
CA LYS A 655 16.79 -34.51 -9.55
C LYS A 655 15.70 -35.53 -9.20
N GLU A 656 16.06 -36.81 -9.21
CA GLU A 656 15.14 -37.87 -8.81
C GLU A 656 14.70 -37.76 -7.36
N MET A 657 15.64 -37.43 -6.48
CA MET A 657 15.35 -37.16 -5.06
C MET A 657 14.42 -35.97 -4.86
N LEU A 658 14.63 -34.87 -5.58
CA LEU A 658 13.74 -33.69 -5.53
C LEU A 658 12.35 -34.02 -6.08
N ALA A 659 12.28 -34.73 -7.23
CA ALA A 659 11.02 -35.18 -7.80
C ALA A 659 10.26 -36.13 -6.86
N MET A 660 10.99 -36.98 -6.12
CA MET A 660 10.42 -37.87 -5.11
C MET A 660 9.87 -37.07 -3.91
N GLN A 661 10.59 -36.05 -3.47
CA GLN A 661 10.12 -35.15 -2.39
C GLN A 661 8.87 -34.37 -2.81
N ASP A 662 8.81 -33.84 -4.03
CA ASP A 662 7.64 -33.17 -4.59
C ASP A 662 6.43 -34.13 -4.67
N SER A 663 6.67 -35.35 -5.14
CA SER A 663 5.63 -36.40 -5.18
C SER A 663 5.14 -36.76 -3.78
N LEU A 664 6.05 -36.89 -2.81
CA LEU A 664 5.70 -37.16 -1.42
C LEU A 664 4.90 -36.01 -0.80
N TYR A 665 5.24 -34.75 -1.15
CA TYR A 665 4.47 -33.60 -0.72
C TYR A 665 3.05 -33.58 -1.29
N ALA A 666 2.91 -33.83 -2.61
CA ALA A 666 1.62 -33.92 -3.25
C ALA A 666 0.74 -35.02 -2.61
N ASP A 667 1.33 -36.18 -2.30
CA ASP A 667 0.66 -37.27 -1.59
C ASP A 667 0.25 -36.88 -0.17
N THR A 668 1.11 -36.19 0.55
CA THR A 668 0.85 -35.71 1.91
C THR A 668 -0.27 -34.67 1.93
N TYR A 669 -0.28 -33.77 0.96
CA TYR A 669 -1.34 -32.77 0.82
C TYR A 669 -2.68 -33.43 0.46
N ALA A 670 -2.67 -34.41 -0.44
CA ALA A 670 -3.86 -35.21 -0.77
C ALA A 670 -4.38 -35.99 0.46
N ALA A 671 -3.49 -36.62 1.22
CA ALA A 671 -3.83 -37.33 2.44
C ALA A 671 -4.45 -36.37 3.51
N TYR A 672 -3.89 -35.17 3.65
CA TYR A 672 -4.47 -34.13 4.52
C TYR A 672 -5.88 -33.74 4.06
N SER A 673 -6.05 -33.47 2.76
CA SER A 673 -7.33 -33.08 2.16
C SER A 673 -8.39 -34.17 2.31
N ASN A 674 -8.01 -35.44 2.28
CA ASN A 674 -8.89 -36.58 2.45
C ASN A 674 -9.13 -36.94 3.93
N GLY A 675 -8.49 -36.26 4.88
CA GLY A 675 -8.63 -36.57 6.32
C GLY A 675 -7.82 -37.79 6.79
N GLU A 676 -6.86 -38.26 5.98
CA GLU A 676 -5.98 -39.41 6.28
C GLU A 676 -4.79 -38.98 7.15
N PHE A 677 -5.06 -38.37 8.32
CA PHE A 677 -4.03 -37.75 9.16
C PHE A 677 -2.89 -38.69 9.58
N LYS A 678 -3.17 -39.98 9.78
CA LYS A 678 -2.10 -40.98 10.08
C LYS A 678 -1.06 -41.06 8.97
N ARG A 679 -1.47 -40.90 7.72
CA ARG A 679 -0.57 -40.90 6.56
C ARG A 679 0.24 -39.60 6.51
N VAL A 680 -0.37 -38.46 6.88
CA VAL A 680 0.35 -37.20 6.98
C VAL A 680 1.46 -37.29 8.02
N PHE A 681 1.20 -37.86 9.19
CA PHE A 681 2.20 -38.06 10.23
C PHE A 681 3.35 -38.98 9.77
N ALA A 682 3.01 -40.11 9.16
CA ALA A 682 4.02 -41.03 8.62
C ALA A 682 4.90 -40.39 7.52
N ASN A 683 4.29 -39.61 6.63
CA ASN A 683 5.00 -38.90 5.57
C ASN A 683 5.90 -37.77 6.14
N TYR A 684 5.42 -37.05 7.18
CA TYR A 684 6.22 -36.07 7.90
C TYR A 684 7.44 -36.73 8.59
N ASP A 685 7.24 -37.85 9.29
CA ASP A 685 8.33 -38.57 9.96
C ASP A 685 9.35 -39.11 8.95
N ASN A 686 8.88 -39.61 7.81
CA ASN A 686 9.74 -40.02 6.72
C ASN A 686 10.58 -38.86 6.19
N MET A 687 9.94 -37.73 5.96
CA MET A 687 10.61 -36.52 5.47
C MET A 687 11.60 -35.97 6.49
N ALA A 688 11.24 -35.92 7.77
CA ALA A 688 12.10 -35.43 8.84
C ALA A 688 13.33 -36.32 9.05
N THR A 689 13.18 -37.66 8.86
CA THR A 689 14.26 -38.61 9.05
C THR A 689 15.22 -38.63 7.86
N ASN A 690 14.72 -38.65 6.64
CA ASN A 690 15.52 -38.89 5.44
C ASN A 690 15.93 -37.58 4.72
N TYR A 691 15.17 -36.50 4.88
CA TYR A 691 15.33 -35.24 4.12
C TYR A 691 15.17 -33.98 4.99
N SER A 692 15.71 -34.00 6.20
CA SER A 692 15.56 -32.94 7.21
C SER A 692 16.00 -31.55 6.74
N MET A 693 16.89 -31.47 5.75
CA MET A 693 17.41 -30.22 5.16
C MET A 693 16.66 -29.79 3.89
N SER A 694 15.58 -30.46 3.53
CA SER A 694 14.79 -30.12 2.34
C SER A 694 14.07 -28.77 2.49
N SER A 695 14.02 -28.02 1.41
CA SER A 695 13.25 -26.77 1.32
C SER A 695 11.74 -26.96 1.51
N LEU A 696 11.23 -28.20 1.30
CA LEU A 696 9.84 -28.57 1.53
C LEU A 696 9.52 -28.90 3.00
N MET A 697 10.54 -29.07 3.84
CA MET A 697 10.36 -29.48 5.24
C MET A 697 9.41 -28.56 6.03
N PRO A 698 9.47 -27.20 5.90
CA PRO A 698 8.49 -26.32 6.54
C PRO A 698 7.04 -26.59 6.13
N LYS A 699 6.80 -26.91 4.86
CA LYS A 699 5.46 -27.25 4.34
C LYS A 699 4.94 -28.56 4.90
N PHE A 700 5.80 -29.58 5.01
CA PHE A 700 5.45 -30.83 5.70
C PHE A 700 5.16 -30.62 7.18
N ALA A 701 5.99 -29.82 7.86
CA ALA A 701 5.77 -29.47 9.26
C ALA A 701 4.45 -28.71 9.47
N PHE A 702 4.08 -27.86 8.53
CA PHE A 702 2.81 -27.15 8.55
C PHE A 702 1.60 -28.09 8.38
N LEU A 703 1.65 -29.01 7.40
CA LEU A 703 0.59 -30.02 7.23
C LEU A 703 0.50 -30.94 8.44
N ASN A 704 1.65 -31.29 9.06
CA ASN A 704 1.69 -32.05 10.30
C ASN A 704 1.02 -31.29 11.45
N ALA A 705 1.36 -30.01 11.66
CA ALA A 705 0.76 -29.17 12.69
C ALA A 705 -0.76 -29.06 12.47
N LEU A 706 -1.22 -28.80 11.25
CA LEU A 706 -2.64 -28.76 10.92
C LEU A 706 -3.35 -30.10 11.19
N SER A 707 -2.67 -31.22 10.95
CA SER A 707 -3.21 -32.56 11.23
C SER A 707 -3.30 -32.84 12.74
N ILE A 708 -2.33 -32.32 13.54
CA ILE A 708 -2.40 -32.32 15.00
C ILE A 708 -3.63 -31.53 15.48
N GLY A 709 -3.85 -30.33 14.93
CA GLY A 709 -5.02 -29.52 15.26
C GLY A 709 -6.38 -30.18 14.93
N LYS A 710 -6.40 -31.11 13.94
CA LYS A 710 -7.58 -31.87 13.58
C LYS A 710 -7.83 -33.11 14.44
N THR A 711 -6.78 -33.69 15.00
CA THR A 711 -6.84 -35.01 15.66
C THR A 711 -6.62 -34.93 17.17
N GLN A 712 -6.02 -33.86 17.68
CA GLN A 712 -5.64 -33.68 19.08
C GLN A 712 -6.24 -32.40 19.67
N SER A 713 -5.90 -32.09 20.94
CA SER A 713 -6.32 -30.87 21.62
C SER A 713 -5.56 -29.63 21.12
N GLU A 714 -6.00 -28.45 21.56
CA GLU A 714 -5.47 -27.15 21.14
C GLU A 714 -4.00 -26.95 21.54
N GLU A 715 -3.59 -27.45 22.67
CA GLU A 715 -2.22 -27.29 23.22
C GLU A 715 -1.10 -27.90 22.34
N PRO A 716 -1.18 -29.18 21.91
CA PRO A 716 -0.20 -29.73 20.96
C PRO A 716 -0.16 -29.02 19.61
N PHE A 717 -1.28 -28.48 19.15
CA PHE A 717 -1.35 -27.73 17.92
C PHE A 717 -0.62 -26.39 18.04
N PHE A 718 -0.87 -25.66 19.13
CA PHE A 718 -0.16 -24.42 19.45
C PHE A 718 1.35 -24.63 19.52
N GLN A 719 1.77 -25.70 20.20
CA GLN A 719 3.18 -26.05 20.34
C GLN A 719 3.82 -26.37 18.98
N ALA A 720 3.17 -27.17 18.15
CA ALA A 720 3.69 -27.52 16.81
C ALA A 720 3.83 -26.32 15.88
N LEU A 721 2.91 -25.35 15.93
CA LEU A 721 3.03 -24.11 15.17
C LEU A 721 4.14 -23.20 15.70
N THR A 722 4.32 -23.14 17.03
CA THR A 722 5.39 -22.35 17.65
C THR A 722 6.76 -22.90 17.29
N GLU A 723 6.96 -24.23 17.39
CA GLU A 723 8.19 -24.90 16.97
C GLU A 723 8.50 -24.67 15.49
N LEU A 724 7.47 -24.65 14.63
CA LEU A 724 7.66 -24.36 13.20
C LEU A 724 8.15 -22.93 12.96
N VAL A 725 7.55 -21.94 13.64
CA VAL A 725 7.94 -20.53 13.52
C VAL A 725 9.37 -20.30 14.00
N GLU A 726 9.76 -20.97 15.10
CA GLU A 726 11.12 -20.88 15.66
C GLU A 726 12.16 -21.56 14.75
N LYS A 727 11.82 -22.72 14.21
CA LYS A 727 12.74 -23.51 13.38
C LYS A 727 12.91 -22.97 11.98
N TYR A 728 11.86 -22.38 11.41
CA TYR A 728 11.82 -21.90 10.02
C TYR A 728 11.31 -20.46 9.89
N PRO A 729 12.01 -19.47 10.48
CA PRO A 729 11.51 -18.08 10.55
C PRO A 729 11.34 -17.39 9.21
N GLN A 730 12.04 -17.85 8.18
CA GLN A 730 12.06 -17.25 6.83
C GLN A 730 11.20 -18.03 5.80
N SER A 731 10.49 -19.07 6.23
CA SER A 731 9.70 -19.90 5.31
C SER A 731 8.42 -19.18 4.86
N ASP A 732 7.95 -19.52 3.66
CA ASP A 732 6.70 -19.07 3.06
C ASP A 732 5.44 -19.43 3.88
N VAL A 733 5.50 -20.47 4.71
CA VAL A 733 4.40 -20.88 5.60
C VAL A 733 4.43 -20.16 6.97
N THR A 734 5.54 -19.53 7.32
CA THR A 734 5.72 -18.89 8.64
C THR A 734 4.75 -17.73 8.90
N PRO A 735 4.43 -16.84 7.92
CA PRO A 735 3.40 -15.82 8.12
C PRO A 735 2.04 -16.42 8.48
N MET A 736 1.62 -17.48 7.78
CA MET A 736 0.36 -18.16 8.06
C MET A 736 0.34 -18.79 9.46
N CYS A 737 1.47 -19.37 9.91
CA CYS A 737 1.58 -19.90 11.27
C CYS A 737 1.44 -18.80 12.31
N LYS A 738 2.07 -17.64 12.11
CA LYS A 738 1.95 -16.48 13.01
C LYS A 738 0.52 -15.95 13.07
N ASP A 739 -0.17 -15.89 11.94
CA ASP A 739 -1.57 -15.48 11.90
C ASP A 739 -2.47 -16.44 12.67
N ILE A 740 -2.27 -17.75 12.51
CA ILE A 740 -3.01 -18.77 13.28
C ILE A 740 -2.71 -18.67 14.77
N LEU A 741 -1.43 -18.53 15.17
CA LEU A 741 -1.05 -18.34 16.57
C LEU A 741 -1.64 -17.06 17.17
N ALA A 742 -1.66 -15.96 16.40
CA ALA A 742 -2.29 -14.72 16.82
C ALA A 742 -3.80 -14.90 17.01
N LEU A 743 -4.49 -15.59 16.10
CA LEU A 743 -5.92 -15.90 16.24
C LEU A 743 -6.21 -16.81 17.43
N MET A 744 -5.36 -17.80 17.70
CA MET A 744 -5.48 -18.68 18.88
C MET A 744 -5.25 -17.93 20.18
N SER A 745 -4.27 -17.02 20.23
CA SER A 745 -4.00 -16.19 21.41
C SER A 745 -5.08 -15.13 21.64
N GLN A 746 -5.72 -14.62 20.59
CA GLN A 746 -6.85 -13.68 20.63
C GLN A 746 -8.20 -14.34 20.89
N GLY A 747 -8.27 -15.67 20.97
CA GLY A 747 -9.48 -16.50 21.06
C GLY A 747 -10.47 -16.24 22.20
N ARG A 748 -10.33 -15.13 22.92
CA ARG A 748 -11.29 -14.63 23.92
C ARG A 748 -11.73 -13.18 23.75
N GLU A 749 -11.17 -12.39 22.85
CA GLU A 749 -11.49 -10.95 22.73
C GLU A 749 -11.71 -10.42 21.29
N ALA A 750 -11.63 -11.23 20.27
CA ALA A 750 -11.79 -10.82 18.87
C ALA A 750 -13.23 -10.49 18.45
N GLN A 751 -14.14 -10.29 19.39
CA GLN A 751 -15.55 -9.95 19.11
C GLN A 751 -15.87 -8.46 19.08
N GLN A 752 -14.90 -7.56 19.25
CA GLN A 752 -15.18 -6.10 19.25
C GLN A 752 -14.28 -5.31 18.32
N GLY A 753 -14.17 -5.68 17.09
CA GLY A 753 -13.33 -4.91 16.18
C GLY A 753 -13.58 -5.10 14.71
N THR A 754 -14.70 -5.68 14.32
CA THR A 754 -15.07 -5.76 12.91
C THR A 754 -15.72 -4.46 12.50
N THR A 755 -14.98 -3.67 11.75
CA THR A 755 -15.46 -2.56 10.92
C THR A 755 -16.41 -3.05 9.80
N HIS A 756 -17.14 -4.13 10.00
CA HIS A 756 -18.08 -4.72 9.04
C HIS A 756 -19.49 -4.82 9.61
N GLY A 757 -19.92 -3.80 10.34
CA GLY A 757 -21.31 -3.47 10.34
C GLY A 757 -21.61 -2.90 8.97
N SER A 758 -22.46 -3.56 8.18
CA SER A 758 -22.75 -3.12 6.83
C SER A 758 -23.22 -1.67 6.89
N ILE A 759 -22.72 -0.85 5.98
CA ILE A 759 -23.16 0.54 5.79
C ILE A 759 -24.68 0.58 5.54
N LEU A 760 -25.27 -0.54 5.11
CA LEU A 760 -26.70 -0.77 5.04
C LEU A 760 -27.38 -0.79 6.43
N GLU A 761 -26.80 -1.47 7.43
CA GLU A 761 -27.35 -1.47 8.80
C GLU A 761 -27.29 -0.08 9.43
N LYS A 762 -26.18 0.64 9.31
CA LYS A 762 -26.10 2.04 9.78
C LYS A 762 -27.04 3.00 9.04
N ARG A 763 -27.36 2.72 7.79
CA ARG A 763 -28.34 3.51 7.01
C ARG A 763 -29.76 3.14 7.35
N GLU A 764 -30.01 1.88 7.67
CA GLU A 764 -31.32 1.41 8.15
C GLU A 764 -31.56 1.83 9.61
N GLU A 765 -30.56 1.77 10.50
CA GLU A 765 -30.67 2.27 11.88
C GLU A 765 -31.00 3.75 11.94
N LEU A 766 -30.35 4.61 11.14
CA LEU A 766 -30.66 6.04 11.08
C LEU A 766 -32.02 6.37 10.43
N ALA A 767 -32.59 5.43 9.67
CA ALA A 767 -33.94 5.53 9.11
C ALA A 767 -35.02 4.91 10.02
N GLN A 768 -34.64 3.98 10.89
CA GLN A 768 -35.57 3.21 11.74
C GLN A 768 -35.74 3.79 13.14
N GLU A 769 -34.77 4.55 13.67
CA GLU A 769 -34.91 5.15 15.04
C GLU A 769 -36.11 6.06 15.23
N GLU A 770 -36.79 6.48 14.16
CA GLU A 770 -38.01 7.32 14.26
C GLU A 770 -39.35 6.57 14.00
N MET A 771 -39.36 5.25 13.71
CA MET A 771 -40.59 4.52 13.32
C MET A 771 -40.88 3.23 14.11
N VAL A 772 -40.11 2.88 15.11
CA VAL A 772 -40.05 1.48 15.61
C VAL A 772 -41.09 1.13 16.72
N ASP A 773 -41.78 2.06 17.34
CA ASP A 773 -42.52 1.72 18.57
C ASP A 773 -43.98 1.24 18.39
N GLU A 774 -44.60 1.35 17.24
CA GLU A 774 -46.01 0.94 17.05
C GLU A 774 -46.26 -0.26 16.11
N GLU A 775 -45.33 -0.64 15.23
CA GLU A 775 -45.55 -1.71 14.24
C GLU A 775 -45.06 -3.11 14.70
N LEU A 776 -44.25 -3.20 15.72
CA LEU A 776 -43.58 -4.42 16.19
C LEU A 776 -44.51 -5.45 16.84
N LYS A 777 -45.67 -5.06 17.32
CA LYS A 777 -46.63 -5.98 17.98
C LYS A 777 -47.42 -6.90 17.01
N ASN A 778 -47.40 -6.56 15.71
CA ASN A 778 -48.16 -7.31 14.69
C ASN A 778 -47.27 -7.93 13.59
N ALA A 779 -45.97 -7.97 13.77
CA ALA A 779 -45.05 -8.51 12.77
C ALA A 779 -45.18 -10.02 12.65
N THR A 780 -45.45 -10.50 11.43
CA THR A 780 -45.44 -11.90 11.04
C THR A 780 -44.12 -12.23 10.33
N PHE A 781 -43.66 -13.49 10.46
CA PHE A 781 -42.48 -13.95 9.74
C PHE A 781 -42.63 -13.78 8.24
N SER A 782 -41.54 -13.32 7.57
CA SER A 782 -41.49 -13.03 6.13
C SER A 782 -41.02 -14.25 5.34
N ALA A 783 -41.63 -14.50 4.19
CA ALA A 783 -41.23 -15.54 3.24
C ALA A 783 -40.31 -15.00 2.10
N GLU A 784 -39.75 -13.82 2.23
CA GLU A 784 -38.94 -13.19 1.20
C GLU A 784 -37.59 -13.87 1.07
N LYS A 785 -37.29 -14.37 -0.14
CA LYS A 785 -36.05 -15.15 -0.45
C LYS A 785 -34.90 -14.34 -0.99
N LYS A 786 -35.12 -13.06 -1.34
CA LYS A 786 -34.13 -12.20 -1.99
C LYS A 786 -33.46 -11.19 -1.04
N MET A 787 -33.24 -11.58 0.18
CA MET A 787 -32.59 -10.79 1.21
C MET A 787 -31.49 -11.59 1.87
N VAL A 788 -30.69 -10.96 2.72
CA VAL A 788 -29.67 -11.62 3.53
C VAL A 788 -30.29 -12.77 4.32
N HIS A 789 -29.72 -13.94 4.21
CA HIS A 789 -30.08 -15.14 4.94
C HIS A 789 -28.92 -15.67 5.73
N TYR A 790 -29.24 -16.36 6.80
CA TYR A 790 -28.27 -17.04 7.64
C TYR A 790 -28.52 -18.54 7.60
N LEU A 791 -27.44 -19.31 7.42
CA LEU A 791 -27.45 -20.71 7.78
C LEU A 791 -27.03 -20.81 9.24
N LEU A 792 -27.93 -21.24 10.09
CA LEU A 792 -27.68 -21.43 11.52
C LEU A 792 -27.37 -22.89 11.80
N LEU A 793 -26.27 -23.11 12.50
CA LEU A 793 -25.85 -24.43 12.98
C LEU A 793 -26.07 -24.48 14.51
N ILE A 794 -27.15 -25.11 14.94
CA ILE A 794 -27.58 -25.17 16.32
C ILE A 794 -27.20 -26.52 16.90
N PRO A 795 -26.37 -26.61 17.97
CA PRO A 795 -26.00 -27.89 18.60
C PRO A 795 -27.24 -28.53 19.25
N ARG A 796 -27.43 -29.82 19.05
CA ARG A 796 -28.50 -30.59 19.69
C ARG A 796 -28.11 -31.17 21.03
N ASN A 797 -26.77 -31.36 21.26
CA ASN A 797 -26.22 -31.93 22.47
C ASN A 797 -25.08 -31.04 22.98
N GLU A 798 -24.83 -31.05 24.28
CA GLU A 798 -23.72 -30.33 24.92
C GLU A 798 -22.34 -30.84 24.50
N ASP A 799 -22.26 -32.04 23.89
CA ASP A 799 -21.02 -32.65 23.41
C ASP A 799 -20.46 -32.00 22.13
N VAL A 800 -21.22 -31.11 21.50
CA VAL A 800 -20.77 -30.42 20.26
C VAL A 800 -19.92 -29.20 20.59
N ASN A 801 -18.61 -29.31 20.37
CA ASN A 801 -17.71 -28.17 20.52
C ASN A 801 -17.91 -27.16 19.37
N LEU A 802 -18.66 -26.09 19.64
CA LEU A 802 -18.94 -25.03 18.65
C LEU A 802 -17.69 -24.30 18.18
N ASN A 803 -16.65 -24.15 19.01
CA ASN A 803 -15.42 -23.48 18.60
C ASN A 803 -14.63 -24.35 17.61
N ALA A 804 -14.57 -25.66 17.84
CA ALA A 804 -13.98 -26.60 16.88
C ALA A 804 -14.77 -26.64 15.56
N LEU A 805 -16.10 -26.58 15.62
CA LEU A 805 -16.94 -26.52 14.43
C LEU A 805 -16.78 -25.19 13.66
N LEU A 806 -16.65 -24.07 14.36
CA LEU A 806 -16.39 -22.76 13.76
C LEU A 806 -15.06 -22.75 13.01
N TYR A 807 -14.04 -23.34 13.61
CA TYR A 807 -12.73 -23.48 12.98
C TYR A 807 -12.78 -24.33 11.71
N ASP A 808 -13.47 -25.47 11.74
CA ASP A 808 -13.61 -26.35 10.59
C ASP A 808 -14.37 -25.67 9.44
N LEU A 809 -15.35 -24.84 9.77
CA LEU A 809 -16.10 -24.04 8.80
C LEU A 809 -15.24 -22.91 8.21
N ALA A 810 -14.42 -22.26 9.04
CA ALA A 810 -13.47 -21.25 8.55
C ALA A 810 -12.43 -21.86 7.62
N ALA A 811 -11.88 -23.03 7.98
CA ALA A 811 -10.96 -23.77 7.12
C ALA A 811 -11.63 -24.23 5.81
N PHE A 812 -12.88 -24.67 5.87
CA PHE A 812 -13.67 -25.02 4.71
C PHE A 812 -13.91 -23.80 3.80
N ASN A 813 -14.31 -22.67 4.35
CA ASN A 813 -14.51 -21.45 3.58
C ASN A 813 -13.24 -21.02 2.88
N PHE A 814 -12.14 -20.98 3.60
CA PHE A 814 -10.82 -20.62 3.05
C PHE A 814 -10.36 -21.55 1.92
N THR A 815 -10.65 -22.85 2.01
CA THR A 815 -10.20 -23.82 1.01
C THR A 815 -11.11 -23.88 -0.22
N LYS A 816 -12.41 -23.61 -0.07
CA LYS A 816 -13.41 -23.73 -1.16
C LYS A 816 -13.77 -22.40 -1.82
N PHE A 817 -13.68 -21.29 -1.09
CA PHE A 817 -14.18 -19.99 -1.54
C PHE A 817 -13.05 -18.96 -1.50
N MET A 818 -12.08 -19.06 -2.43
CA MET A 818 -10.95 -18.11 -2.52
C MET A 818 -11.37 -16.67 -2.86
N ILE A 819 -12.61 -16.46 -3.27
CA ILE A 819 -13.11 -15.17 -3.80
C ILE A 819 -14.27 -14.63 -2.97
N LYS A 820 -14.95 -15.47 -2.17
CA LYS A 820 -16.13 -15.09 -1.41
C LYS A 820 -15.90 -15.40 0.06
N ASP A 821 -15.82 -14.35 0.88
CA ASP A 821 -15.68 -14.48 2.32
C ASP A 821 -17.09 -14.57 2.94
N TYR A 822 -17.43 -15.73 3.49
CA TYR A 822 -18.69 -15.93 4.21
C TYR A 822 -18.47 -15.60 5.67
N ASP A 823 -19.13 -14.58 6.17
CA ASP A 823 -19.06 -14.18 7.58
C ASP A 823 -19.57 -15.31 8.48
N LEU A 824 -18.69 -15.74 9.38
CA LEU A 824 -18.92 -16.80 10.36
C LEU A 824 -18.93 -16.19 11.76
N ALA A 825 -20.05 -16.29 12.45
CA ALA A 825 -20.16 -15.77 13.80
C ALA A 825 -20.80 -16.78 14.75
N LYS A 826 -20.31 -16.83 15.98
CA LYS A 826 -21.00 -17.51 17.09
C LYS A 826 -21.93 -16.50 17.75
N ARG A 827 -23.22 -16.78 17.71
CA ARG A 827 -24.29 -15.88 18.24
C ARG A 827 -25.18 -16.62 19.22
N SER A 828 -25.92 -15.85 19.98
CA SER A 828 -26.98 -16.38 20.88
C SER A 828 -28.25 -15.57 20.74
N ALA A 829 -29.36 -16.22 20.43
CA ALA A 829 -30.69 -15.61 20.39
C ALA A 829 -31.76 -16.63 20.82
N GLY A 830 -32.85 -16.15 21.45
CA GLY A 830 -33.93 -17.01 21.90
C GLY A 830 -33.49 -18.13 22.86
N GLY A 831 -32.42 -17.92 23.65
CA GLY A 831 -31.90 -18.88 24.61
C GLY A 831 -31.02 -20.00 24.00
N LEU A 832 -30.73 -19.98 22.70
CA LEU A 832 -29.86 -20.94 22.02
C LEU A 832 -28.56 -20.28 21.53
N THR A 833 -27.45 -21.00 21.63
CA THR A 833 -26.16 -20.59 21.06
C THR A 833 -25.89 -21.38 19.78
N TYR A 834 -25.55 -20.70 18.71
CA TYR A 834 -25.39 -21.29 17.37
C TYR A 834 -24.24 -20.63 16.60
N ILE A 835 -23.79 -21.25 15.51
CA ILE A 835 -22.92 -20.62 14.52
C ILE A 835 -23.81 -20.13 13.39
N SER A 836 -23.67 -18.86 12.99
CA SER A 836 -24.31 -18.27 11.81
C SER A 836 -23.33 -18.12 10.67
N ILE A 837 -23.75 -18.48 9.47
CA ILE A 837 -23.07 -18.25 8.21
C ILE A 837 -23.93 -17.26 7.42
N THR A 838 -23.39 -16.10 7.07
CA THR A 838 -24.11 -15.02 6.38
C THR A 838 -24.04 -15.20 4.87
N THR A 839 -25.16 -15.09 4.16
CA THR A 839 -25.25 -15.18 2.70
C THR A 839 -26.18 -14.10 2.17
N GLU A 840 -26.09 -13.76 0.90
CA GLU A 840 -26.87 -12.67 0.30
C GLU A 840 -28.31 -13.06 -0.07
N SER A 841 -28.63 -14.35 -0.17
CA SER A 841 -29.97 -14.83 -0.55
C SER A 841 -30.24 -16.23 -0.04
N TYR A 842 -31.53 -16.61 -0.02
CA TYR A 842 -31.98 -17.97 0.33
C TYR A 842 -31.34 -19.04 -0.58
N GLU A 843 -31.28 -18.77 -1.89
CA GLU A 843 -30.73 -19.72 -2.87
C GLU A 843 -29.22 -19.94 -2.65
N GLU A 844 -28.51 -18.91 -2.28
CA GLU A 844 -27.10 -18.97 -1.94
C GLU A 844 -26.86 -19.74 -0.64
N THR A 845 -27.73 -19.52 0.39
CA THR A 845 -27.65 -20.26 1.64
C THR A 845 -27.87 -21.77 1.41
N GLU A 846 -28.85 -22.12 0.57
CA GLU A 846 -29.13 -23.50 0.21
C GLU A 846 -27.98 -24.14 -0.58
N TRP A 847 -27.37 -23.38 -1.48
CA TRP A 847 -26.18 -23.82 -2.21
C TRP A 847 -24.97 -24.01 -1.29
N TYR A 848 -24.74 -23.09 -0.37
CA TYR A 848 -23.68 -23.18 0.64
C TYR A 848 -23.89 -24.40 1.53
N GLU A 849 -25.10 -24.62 2.05
CA GLU A 849 -25.43 -25.80 2.85
C GLU A 849 -25.13 -27.10 2.09
N ARG A 850 -25.55 -27.20 0.83
CA ARG A 850 -25.26 -28.39 0.01
C ARG A 850 -23.75 -28.60 -0.21
N THR A 851 -23.02 -27.53 -0.44
CA THR A 851 -21.57 -27.59 -0.64
C THR A 851 -20.84 -28.00 0.64
N MET A 852 -21.27 -27.45 1.77
CA MET A 852 -20.78 -27.81 3.10
C MET A 852 -21.05 -29.28 3.44
N LEU A 853 -22.24 -29.78 3.15
CA LEU A 853 -22.61 -31.17 3.39
C LEU A 853 -21.89 -32.18 2.48
N ALA A 854 -21.45 -31.74 1.33
CA ALA A 854 -20.66 -32.56 0.41
C ALA A 854 -19.17 -32.66 0.83
N GLU A 855 -18.72 -31.83 1.77
CA GLU A 855 -17.33 -31.80 2.21
C GLU A 855 -17.01 -32.97 3.17
N PRO A 856 -16.10 -33.90 2.80
CA PRO A 856 -15.81 -35.07 3.63
C PRO A 856 -15.32 -34.74 5.03
N THR A 857 -14.59 -33.64 5.20
CA THR A 857 -14.02 -33.21 6.48
C THR A 857 -15.08 -32.75 7.48
N LEU A 858 -16.23 -32.29 7.00
CA LEU A 858 -17.33 -31.78 7.81
C LEU A 858 -18.42 -32.82 8.06
N GLN A 859 -18.53 -33.85 7.21
CA GLN A 859 -19.62 -34.84 7.25
C GLN A 859 -19.78 -35.52 8.62
N GLY A 860 -18.71 -35.76 9.37
CA GLY A 860 -18.77 -36.40 10.68
C GLY A 860 -19.17 -35.47 11.84
N ARG A 861 -19.14 -34.16 11.63
CA ARG A 861 -19.39 -33.14 12.67
C ARG A 861 -20.75 -32.45 12.56
N ILE A 862 -21.29 -32.36 11.35
CA ILE A 862 -22.54 -31.65 11.04
C ILE A 862 -23.70 -32.61 10.74
N THR A 863 -23.67 -33.84 11.27
CA THR A 863 -24.72 -34.79 11.12
C THR A 863 -25.99 -34.31 11.84
N LEU A 864 -27.18 -34.70 11.34
CA LEU A 864 -28.49 -34.24 11.87
C LEU A 864 -28.75 -34.62 13.32
N ASP A 865 -28.10 -35.65 13.83
CA ASP A 865 -28.12 -36.04 15.24
C ASP A 865 -27.30 -35.12 16.14
N LYS A 866 -26.32 -34.43 15.62
CA LYS A 866 -25.44 -33.53 16.38
C LYS A 866 -25.81 -32.07 16.23
N VAL A 867 -26.14 -31.63 15.00
CA VAL A 867 -26.31 -30.22 14.67
C VAL A 867 -27.61 -30.05 13.86
N GLU A 868 -28.49 -29.23 14.36
CA GLU A 868 -29.69 -28.79 13.64
C GLU A 868 -29.30 -27.62 12.70
N ARG A 869 -29.75 -27.68 11.46
CA ARG A 869 -29.49 -26.66 10.43
C ARG A 869 -30.77 -25.90 10.14
N VAL A 870 -30.72 -24.59 10.22
CA VAL A 870 -31.88 -23.72 9.99
C VAL A 870 -31.47 -22.59 9.05
N ILE A 871 -32.17 -22.44 7.95
CA ILE A 871 -32.05 -21.28 7.06
C ILE A 871 -33.08 -20.24 7.51
N ILE A 872 -32.63 -19.05 7.81
CA ILE A 872 -33.48 -17.97 8.30
C ILE A 872 -33.07 -16.64 7.64
N SER A 873 -34.05 -15.81 7.28
CA SER A 873 -33.78 -14.46 6.81
C SER A 873 -33.41 -13.54 7.96
N GLU A 874 -32.66 -12.48 7.65
CA GLU A 874 -32.27 -11.48 8.64
C GLU A 874 -33.46 -10.88 9.39
N GLU A 875 -34.55 -10.57 8.69
CA GLU A 875 -35.77 -10.04 9.31
C GLU A 875 -36.39 -11.03 10.31
N ASN A 876 -36.44 -12.28 9.93
CA ASN A 876 -36.98 -13.31 10.82
C ASN A 876 -36.11 -13.59 12.03
N LEU A 877 -34.78 -13.52 11.87
CA LEU A 877 -33.84 -13.66 12.98
C LEU A 877 -33.96 -12.48 13.96
N LYS A 878 -34.13 -11.26 13.47
CA LYS A 878 -34.40 -10.07 14.30
C LYS A 878 -35.70 -10.22 15.11
N LEU A 879 -36.72 -10.82 14.55
CA LEU A 879 -37.96 -11.07 15.30
C LEU A 879 -37.77 -12.07 16.46
N ILE A 880 -36.85 -13.04 16.31
CA ILE A 880 -36.48 -13.96 17.39
C ILE A 880 -35.62 -13.23 18.43
N GLU A 881 -34.70 -12.36 18.03
CA GLU A 881 -33.91 -11.53 18.93
C GLU A 881 -34.80 -10.55 19.74
N GLN A 882 -35.93 -10.13 19.19
CA GLN A 882 -36.88 -9.22 19.80
C GLN A 882 -37.95 -9.93 20.69
N GLY A 883 -37.92 -11.26 20.77
CA GLY A 883 -38.73 -12.00 21.71
C GLY A 883 -39.68 -13.05 21.14
N LYS A 884 -39.70 -13.28 19.82
CA LYS A 884 -40.40 -14.43 19.23
C LYS A 884 -39.64 -15.74 19.47
N THR A 885 -40.32 -16.85 19.55
CA THR A 885 -39.72 -18.15 19.88
C THR A 885 -39.26 -18.91 18.64
N TRP A 886 -38.20 -19.73 18.79
CA TRP A 886 -37.73 -20.65 17.75
C TRP A 886 -38.83 -21.66 17.32
N GLU A 887 -39.73 -22.05 18.22
CA GLU A 887 -40.80 -22.96 17.91
C GLU A 887 -41.86 -22.33 17.00
N GLU A 888 -42.19 -21.06 17.20
CA GLU A 888 -43.07 -20.31 16.30
C GLU A 888 -42.49 -20.19 14.90
N TYR A 889 -41.20 -19.93 14.79
CA TYR A 889 -40.51 -19.88 13.49
C TYR A 889 -40.51 -21.25 12.79
N LYS A 890 -40.19 -22.34 13.52
CA LYS A 890 -40.20 -23.70 12.97
C LYS A 890 -41.58 -24.12 12.51
N MET A 891 -42.66 -23.74 13.24
CA MET A 891 -44.01 -24.00 12.81
C MET A 891 -44.41 -23.20 11.58
N TRP A 892 -43.97 -21.98 11.48
CA TRP A 892 -44.21 -21.13 10.31
C TRP A 892 -43.45 -21.63 9.09
N ASN A 893 -42.19 -21.99 9.21
CA ASN A 893 -41.32 -22.44 8.11
C ASN A 893 -41.68 -23.84 7.58
N LYS A 894 -42.50 -24.62 8.32
CA LYS A 894 -43.07 -25.91 7.87
C LYS A 894 -44.34 -25.76 7.05
N LYS A 895 -44.97 -24.59 7.03
CA LYS A 895 -46.10 -24.25 6.18
C LYS A 895 -45.68 -23.70 4.83
#